data_8a34f0a8e0a9199ebcc22c5e5ffa9857
#
_entry.id   8a34f0a8e0a9199ebcc22c5e5ffa9857
#
_cell.length_a   1.000
_cell.length_b   1.000
_cell.length_c   1.000
_cell.angle_alpha   90.00
_cell.angle_beta   90.00
_cell.angle_gamma   90.00
#
_symmetry.space_group_name_H-M   'P 1'
#
loop_
_entity.id
_entity.type
_entity.pdbx_description
1 polymer ?
#
loop_
_entity_poly.entity_id
_entity_poly.type
_entity_poly.pdbx_seq_one_letter_code
_entity_poly.pdbx_strand_id
1 'polypeptide(L)'
;MHTQIQATARRVAGANVIVTLTAAVLLAACGGGSGDASGLGTDGSVSLATVTSGIAPPKSTPTATSPLATTPPAQTTPPVAGVTLTDVRFENTGAAQTNVPFTFGQVFVQGQLKKTDSLTGRLDNGASVPLQMDVKATHADGSVRHAIISGVLPSLAANAQPKLDLVTNGAAANVAPVTPANLTSAGFDFSVHAKIGGTDYYASAADLLKSGNPAVWLKGAVANEWLVSAPLRTSAGATHPHLTARFAIRWYESVKKARVDMTVENAWAFEPNPQNFVYIAQVTSAGKQLYTKSDLTHYHHARWRKTFWWNGTEPQVNIKHNTSYLIASRALPNYDQANVASESTLADMQKNWGGSLTEPMSIGFAVAYMPTTGGRSDIGIMPSWSTIYLMTMDKRAKQVALGTAELAGSWSIHMRDKKTDRPVSLVDYPYMTILARGSDTYNPSTGKLEAFPACAGDGLCNTPYTPDSSHQPGFAYLPYLVTGDYYYLEELQFWAMYNTYEGNPTFRQHAKGLFQEGQIRGQAWSMRTLAEAAYITPDSDELKSQLVTFLNNNLDWYTDTYVNNTKTGNALGVLTNGYAYSYLNGTAIAPWQDDFFTAAIGHAAELGFTKAGPLLAWKAKFPIQRMSAAGACWIDAAAYSMTLHGDYYAPVYGTMAEVYKATHGADFNALKCASQDMANYLKLKVGEMTGYSDSTMGYPSNMQPALAYAADVGGSAGKQAWTQFMARSVKPNYAAAPQFAIIPR
;
A
#
# COMPACT_ATOMS: atom_id res chain seq x y z
N MET A 1 14.75 13.47 33.38
CA MET A 1 13.99 12.28 33.00
C MET A 1 14.89 11.12 32.50
N HIS A 2 16.07 11.39 31.97
CA HIS A 2 17.01 10.35 31.53
C HIS A 2 17.74 9.57 32.66
N THR A 3 17.81 10.15 33.84
CA THR A 3 18.55 9.56 34.98
C THR A 3 17.78 8.44 35.72
N GLN A 4 16.49 8.31 35.53
CA GLN A 4 15.70 7.26 36.20
C GLN A 4 15.70 5.92 35.45
N ILE A 5 15.97 5.91 34.13
CA ILE A 5 16.00 4.67 33.34
C ILE A 5 17.28 3.88 33.57
N GLN A 6 18.41 4.54 33.89
CA GLN A 6 19.67 3.85 34.24
C GLN A 6 19.70 3.24 35.66
N ALA A 7 18.90 3.75 36.57
CA ALA A 7 18.85 3.21 37.95
C ALA A 7 18.07 1.88 38.05
N THR A 8 17.16 1.61 37.12
CA THR A 8 16.36 0.37 37.11
C THR A 8 17.09 -0.82 36.50
N ALA A 9 18.05 -0.56 35.61
CA ALA A 9 18.84 -1.63 34.98
C ALA A 9 19.95 -2.22 35.90
N ARG A 10 20.32 -1.55 36.99
CA ARG A 10 21.35 -2.02 37.93
C ARG A 10 20.86 -2.84 39.13
N ARG A 11 19.56 -3.03 39.30
CA ARG A 11 19.00 -3.78 40.47
C ARG A 11 18.43 -5.16 40.11
N VAL A 12 18.58 -5.66 38.92
CA VAL A 12 18.10 -6.99 38.49
C VAL A 12 19.26 -7.92 38.07
N ALA A 13 20.43 -7.77 38.66
CA ALA A 13 21.52 -8.72 38.52
C ALA A 13 21.48 -9.73 39.69
N GLY A 14 20.46 -10.56 39.75
CA GLY A 14 20.37 -11.55 40.82
C GLY A 14 19.10 -12.39 40.80
N ALA A 15 18.68 -12.91 39.65
CA ALA A 15 17.81 -14.10 39.57
C ALA A 15 17.66 -14.51 38.09
N ASN A 16 18.37 -15.52 37.74
CA ASN A 16 18.27 -16.47 36.64
C ASN A 16 17.28 -16.26 35.49
N VAL A 17 17.92 -16.10 34.29
CA VAL A 17 17.67 -16.86 33.02
C VAL A 17 16.24 -16.93 32.53
N ILE A 18 15.97 -16.17 31.51
CA ILE A 18 15.09 -16.32 30.34
C ILE A 18 14.50 -14.93 29.92
N VAL A 19 15.33 -13.91 29.75
CA VAL A 19 14.86 -12.66 29.12
C VAL A 19 15.89 -12.09 28.12
N THR A 20 16.93 -12.85 27.77
CA THR A 20 18.02 -12.32 26.94
C THR A 20 17.90 -12.70 25.46
N LEU A 21 16.89 -13.43 25.02
CA LEU A 21 16.79 -13.86 23.62
C LEU A 21 15.98 -12.92 22.70
N THR A 22 15.10 -12.10 23.24
CA THR A 22 14.24 -11.25 22.39
C THR A 22 14.87 -9.90 22.02
N ALA A 23 15.79 -9.40 22.85
CA ALA A 23 16.52 -8.15 22.54
C ALA A 23 17.73 -8.35 21.61
N ALA A 24 18.32 -9.56 21.60
CA ALA A 24 19.49 -9.87 20.77
C ALA A 24 19.12 -10.10 19.28
N VAL A 25 17.90 -10.51 18.98
CA VAL A 25 17.46 -10.75 17.59
C VAL A 25 17.25 -9.43 16.82
N LEU A 26 16.94 -8.34 17.48
CA LEU A 26 16.78 -7.01 16.84
C LEU A 26 18.11 -6.32 16.50
N LEU A 27 19.22 -6.71 17.15
CA LEU A 27 20.55 -6.14 16.89
C LEU A 27 21.35 -6.90 15.83
N ALA A 28 21.01 -8.17 15.54
CA ALA A 28 21.70 -9.00 14.55
C ALA A 28 21.29 -8.72 13.09
N ALA A 29 20.26 -7.92 12.84
CA ALA A 29 19.75 -7.63 11.49
C ALA A 29 20.49 -6.52 10.74
N CYS A 30 21.56 -5.93 11.31
CA CYS A 30 22.27 -4.79 10.72
C CYS A 30 23.76 -4.98 10.46
N GLY A 31 24.30 -6.20 10.57
CA GLY A 31 25.72 -6.47 10.35
C GLY A 31 25.99 -7.23 9.05
N GLY A 32 26.36 -6.54 7.99
CA GLY A 32 26.94 -7.12 6.79
C GLY A 32 28.46 -7.12 6.91
N GLY A 33 29.06 -8.23 7.26
CA GLY A 33 30.50 -8.47 7.17
C GLY A 33 30.79 -9.53 6.12
N SER A 34 31.71 -9.24 5.22
CA SER A 34 32.28 -10.18 4.26
C SER A 34 33.02 -11.33 4.96
N GLY A 35 32.71 -12.59 4.61
CA GLY A 35 33.45 -13.76 5.06
C GLY A 35 32.85 -15.03 4.48
N ASP A 36 33.68 -15.73 3.67
CA ASP A 36 33.40 -17.02 3.08
C ASP A 36 33.02 -18.08 4.11
N ALA A 37 31.95 -18.82 3.86
CA ALA A 37 31.88 -20.23 4.26
C ALA A 37 30.75 -20.97 3.54
N SER A 38 31.13 -22.03 2.95
CA SER A 38 30.35 -23.09 2.27
C SER A 38 29.29 -23.76 3.14
N GLY A 39 28.13 -24.06 2.52
CA GLY A 39 27.41 -25.28 2.87
C GLY A 39 25.91 -25.14 3.13
N LEU A 40 25.14 -25.74 2.22
CA LEU A 40 23.81 -26.34 2.38
C LEU A 40 22.56 -25.44 2.33
N GLY A 41 21.90 -25.39 1.18
CA GLY A 41 20.60 -26.00 1.02
C GLY A 41 19.41 -25.08 0.86
N THR A 42 18.87 -25.03 -0.35
CA THR A 42 17.50 -24.71 -0.74
C THR A 42 16.98 -23.31 -0.49
N ASP A 43 17.23 -22.46 -1.49
CA ASP A 43 16.35 -21.31 -1.76
C ASP A 43 16.32 -21.03 -3.24
N GLY A 44 15.08 -20.99 -3.79
CA GLY A 44 14.81 -20.64 -5.16
C GLY A 44 15.00 -19.17 -5.42
N SER A 45 16.24 -18.72 -5.55
CA SER A 45 16.56 -17.41 -6.09
C SER A 45 16.70 -17.53 -7.61
N VAL A 46 15.80 -16.86 -8.33
CA VAL A 46 15.88 -16.73 -9.78
C VAL A 46 17.12 -15.91 -10.14
N SER A 47 18.15 -16.60 -10.64
CA SER A 47 19.34 -15.98 -11.23
C SER A 47 18.99 -15.45 -12.61
N LEU A 48 19.10 -14.14 -12.81
CA LEU A 48 19.04 -13.54 -14.15
C LEU A 48 20.39 -13.78 -14.85
N ALA A 49 20.33 -14.62 -15.86
CA ALA A 49 21.44 -14.81 -16.79
C ALA A 49 21.66 -13.54 -17.62
N THR A 50 22.90 -13.09 -17.64
CA THR A 50 23.39 -12.01 -18.48
C THR A 50 23.43 -12.47 -19.95
N VAL A 51 22.62 -11.86 -20.80
CA VAL A 51 22.78 -11.98 -22.25
C VAL A 51 23.32 -10.66 -22.79
N THR A 52 24.58 -10.70 -23.20
CA THR A 52 25.22 -9.63 -23.99
C THR A 52 24.91 -9.82 -25.47
N SER A 53 24.20 -8.91 -26.06
CA SER A 53 24.32 -8.69 -27.53
C SER A 53 24.06 -7.22 -27.85
N GLY A 54 25.05 -6.58 -28.47
CA GLY A 54 25.04 -5.18 -28.78
C GLY A 54 24.21 -4.88 -30.04
N ILE A 55 23.46 -3.80 -29.97
CA ILE A 55 23.02 -3.03 -31.13
C ILE A 55 23.07 -1.56 -30.72
N ALA A 56 23.74 -0.74 -31.53
CA ALA A 56 23.90 0.68 -31.31
C ALA A 56 22.59 1.46 -31.50
N PRO A 57 22.34 2.53 -30.75
CA PRO A 57 21.14 3.35 -30.90
C PRO A 57 21.33 4.42 -31.99
N PRO A 58 20.26 4.81 -32.67
CA PRO A 58 20.28 5.95 -33.57
C PRO A 58 20.31 7.28 -32.80
N LYS A 59 21.10 8.22 -33.31
CA LYS A 59 21.20 9.59 -32.80
C LYS A 59 19.87 10.32 -32.95
N SER A 60 19.34 10.86 -31.87
CA SER A 60 18.29 11.88 -31.87
C SER A 60 18.85 13.22 -31.42
N THR A 61 18.63 14.23 -32.22
CA THR A 61 18.98 15.64 -32.04
C THR A 61 18.11 16.28 -30.92
N PRO A 62 18.63 17.13 -30.05
CA PRO A 62 17.81 17.82 -29.04
C PRO A 62 17.07 19.00 -29.65
N THR A 63 15.78 19.05 -29.50
CA THR A 63 14.97 20.22 -29.84
C THR A 63 14.41 20.88 -28.58
N ALA A 64 14.81 22.15 -28.43
CA ALA A 64 14.19 23.27 -27.73
C ALA A 64 13.46 23.06 -26.38
N THR A 65 14.06 23.68 -25.38
CA THR A 65 13.53 24.14 -24.10
C THR A 65 12.26 24.96 -24.23
N SER A 66 11.18 24.53 -23.56
CA SER A 66 10.07 25.41 -23.19
C SER A 66 10.19 25.77 -21.69
N PRO A 67 9.90 27.00 -21.32
CA PRO A 67 10.05 27.46 -19.93
C PRO A 67 8.98 26.88 -19.02
N LEU A 68 9.40 26.39 -17.86
CA LEU A 68 8.49 25.95 -16.79
C LEU A 68 7.68 27.13 -16.26
N ALA A 69 6.37 27.04 -16.40
CA ALA A 69 5.43 27.88 -15.70
C ALA A 69 5.29 27.38 -14.25
N THR A 70 5.78 28.14 -13.29
CA THR A 70 5.44 28.03 -11.88
C THR A 70 4.08 28.68 -11.64
N THR A 71 3.02 27.99 -11.99
CA THR A 71 1.65 28.35 -11.56
C THR A 71 1.03 27.10 -10.94
N PRO A 72 0.30 27.22 -9.82
CA PRO A 72 -0.60 26.13 -9.40
C PRO A 72 -1.47 25.80 -10.61
N PRO A 73 -1.85 24.51 -10.82
CA PRO A 73 -2.67 24.17 -11.96
C PRO A 73 -3.91 25.08 -11.93
N ALA A 74 -4.12 25.79 -13.04
CA ALA A 74 -5.28 26.65 -13.22
C ALA A 74 -6.53 25.88 -12.83
N GLN A 75 -7.43 26.51 -12.08
CA GLN A 75 -8.78 25.99 -11.85
C GLN A 75 -9.35 25.63 -13.21
N THR A 76 -9.41 24.31 -13.48
CA THR A 76 -10.03 23.84 -14.71
C THR A 76 -11.51 24.18 -14.63
N THR A 77 -12.01 24.90 -15.59
CA THR A 77 -13.47 25.13 -15.75
C THR A 77 -14.19 23.79 -15.70
N PRO A 78 -15.31 23.65 -14.96
CA PRO A 78 -16.05 22.41 -14.91
C PRO A 78 -16.39 21.91 -16.32
N PRO A 79 -16.24 20.59 -16.59
CA PRO A 79 -16.51 20.08 -17.93
C PRO A 79 -17.96 20.34 -18.34
N VAL A 80 -18.11 20.68 -19.59
CA VAL A 80 -19.42 20.82 -20.26
C VAL A 80 -19.88 19.41 -20.66
N ALA A 81 -21.20 19.18 -20.67
CA ALA A 81 -21.78 17.90 -21.12
C ALA A 81 -21.24 17.49 -22.51
N GLY A 82 -20.88 16.23 -22.65
CA GLY A 82 -20.29 15.70 -23.89
C GLY A 82 -18.75 15.75 -23.95
N VAL A 83 -18.06 16.22 -22.90
CA VAL A 83 -16.59 16.20 -22.85
C VAL A 83 -16.09 14.83 -22.42
N THR A 84 -15.16 14.27 -23.18
CA THR A 84 -14.44 13.06 -22.79
C THR A 84 -13.42 13.38 -21.68
N LEU A 85 -13.52 12.69 -20.55
CA LEU A 85 -12.60 12.84 -19.42
C LEU A 85 -11.40 11.92 -19.51
N THR A 86 -11.67 10.64 -19.75
CA THR A 86 -10.68 9.57 -19.87
C THR A 86 -11.31 8.39 -20.61
N ASP A 87 -10.55 7.33 -20.80
CA ASP A 87 -10.99 6.09 -21.42
C ASP A 87 -10.56 4.86 -20.62
N VAL A 88 -11.24 3.75 -20.91
CA VAL A 88 -10.82 2.39 -20.53
C VAL A 88 -10.91 1.47 -21.74
N ARG A 89 -10.14 0.38 -21.76
CA ARG A 89 -10.22 -0.64 -22.80
C ARG A 89 -10.70 -1.96 -22.20
N PHE A 90 -11.54 -2.67 -22.92
CA PHE A 90 -12.07 -3.98 -22.53
C PHE A 90 -11.40 -5.08 -23.36
N GLU A 91 -10.37 -5.69 -22.82
CA GLU A 91 -9.69 -6.80 -23.45
C GLU A 91 -10.46 -8.10 -23.20
N ASN A 92 -11.00 -8.71 -24.27
CA ASN A 92 -11.63 -10.02 -24.15
C ASN A 92 -10.57 -11.11 -24.00
N THR A 93 -10.62 -11.82 -22.88
CA THR A 93 -9.68 -12.90 -22.55
C THR A 93 -10.22 -14.30 -22.89
N GLY A 94 -11.40 -14.39 -23.50
CA GLY A 94 -12.10 -15.64 -23.82
C GLY A 94 -12.85 -15.62 -25.15
N ALA A 95 -13.87 -16.43 -25.28
CA ALA A 95 -14.77 -16.48 -26.42
C ALA A 95 -15.61 -15.17 -26.57
N ALA A 96 -16.28 -15.00 -27.70
CA ALA A 96 -17.22 -13.88 -27.89
C ALA A 96 -18.35 -13.94 -26.85
N GLN A 97 -18.69 -12.78 -26.29
CA GLN A 97 -19.68 -12.63 -25.23
C GLN A 97 -20.72 -11.56 -25.59
N THR A 98 -21.92 -11.68 -25.04
CA THR A 98 -22.98 -10.67 -25.15
C THR A 98 -23.49 -10.28 -23.77
N ASN A 99 -24.01 -9.07 -23.65
CA ASN A 99 -24.54 -8.54 -22.39
C ASN A 99 -23.52 -8.69 -21.26
N VAL A 100 -22.31 -8.16 -21.44
CA VAL A 100 -21.16 -8.33 -20.53
C VAL A 100 -21.24 -7.27 -19.44
N PRO A 101 -21.63 -7.63 -18.20
CA PRO A 101 -21.62 -6.68 -17.09
C PRO A 101 -20.18 -6.38 -16.65
N PHE A 102 -19.97 -5.12 -16.29
CA PHE A 102 -18.67 -4.68 -15.78
C PHE A 102 -18.84 -3.66 -14.66
N THR A 103 -17.84 -3.62 -13.77
CA THR A 103 -17.69 -2.59 -12.74
C THR A 103 -16.20 -2.37 -12.48
N PHE A 104 -15.79 -1.11 -12.33
CA PHE A 104 -14.43 -0.71 -12.00
C PHE A 104 -14.40 0.57 -11.19
N GLY A 105 -13.34 0.78 -10.40
CA GLY A 105 -13.06 2.04 -9.73
C GLY A 105 -12.35 3.01 -10.67
N GLN A 106 -12.64 4.31 -10.55
CA GLN A 106 -12.00 5.35 -11.34
C GLN A 106 -11.73 6.58 -10.49
N VAL A 107 -10.48 7.05 -10.52
CA VAL A 107 -10.12 8.36 -9.98
C VAL A 107 -10.22 9.44 -11.05
N PHE A 108 -10.53 10.66 -10.63
CA PHE A 108 -10.68 11.80 -11.53
C PHE A 108 -9.75 12.93 -11.12
N VAL A 109 -9.28 13.68 -12.11
CA VAL A 109 -8.53 14.92 -11.89
C VAL A 109 -9.43 15.95 -11.22
N GLN A 110 -8.89 16.65 -10.22
CA GLN A 110 -9.61 17.68 -9.48
C GLN A 110 -10.24 18.72 -10.43
N GLY A 111 -11.49 19.08 -10.17
CA GLY A 111 -12.24 20.06 -10.95
C GLY A 111 -12.88 19.53 -12.24
N GLN A 112 -12.58 18.32 -12.68
CA GLN A 112 -13.06 17.82 -13.98
C GLN A 112 -14.48 17.26 -13.99
N LEU A 113 -14.98 16.74 -12.86
CA LEU A 113 -16.28 16.09 -12.78
C LEU A 113 -17.01 16.54 -11.51
N LYS A 114 -18.21 17.12 -11.67
CA LYS A 114 -19.04 17.49 -10.52
C LYS A 114 -19.75 16.26 -9.95
N LYS A 115 -19.99 16.25 -8.65
CA LYS A 115 -20.76 15.19 -7.99
C LYS A 115 -22.19 15.03 -8.55
N THR A 116 -22.76 16.09 -9.12
CA THR A 116 -24.09 16.11 -9.72
C THR A 116 -24.13 15.65 -11.17
N ASP A 117 -22.98 15.55 -11.83
CA ASP A 117 -22.91 15.12 -13.22
C ASP A 117 -23.09 13.60 -13.32
N SER A 118 -23.49 13.14 -14.50
CA SER A 118 -23.50 11.72 -14.87
C SER A 118 -22.48 11.45 -15.95
N LEU A 119 -22.21 10.16 -16.19
CA LEU A 119 -21.32 9.69 -17.24
C LEU A 119 -22.10 8.83 -18.25
N THR A 120 -21.68 8.93 -19.51
CA THR A 120 -22.06 8.01 -20.58
C THR A 120 -20.81 7.41 -21.18
N GLY A 121 -20.82 6.11 -21.46
CA GLY A 121 -19.77 5.46 -22.19
C GLY A 121 -19.96 5.66 -23.69
N ARG A 122 -18.90 5.97 -24.43
CA ARG A 122 -18.90 6.02 -25.88
C ARG A 122 -17.82 5.07 -26.41
N LEU A 123 -18.26 4.01 -27.09
CA LEU A 123 -17.33 3.07 -27.74
C LEU A 123 -16.65 3.71 -28.96
N ASP A 124 -15.54 3.15 -29.38
CA ASP A 124 -14.76 3.58 -30.54
C ASP A 124 -15.53 3.51 -31.87
N ASN A 125 -16.59 2.67 -31.96
CA ASN A 125 -17.53 2.63 -33.08
C ASN A 125 -18.66 3.67 -32.97
N GLY A 126 -18.63 4.56 -31.96
CA GLY A 126 -19.63 5.59 -31.73
C GLY A 126 -20.84 5.15 -30.91
N ALA A 127 -21.00 3.87 -30.60
CA ALA A 127 -22.14 3.37 -29.82
C ALA A 127 -22.09 3.89 -28.37
N SER A 128 -23.25 4.28 -27.85
CA SER A 128 -23.41 4.72 -26.47
C SER A 128 -23.67 3.54 -25.54
N VAL A 129 -22.99 3.54 -24.37
CA VAL A 129 -23.19 2.59 -23.27
C VAL A 129 -23.67 3.35 -22.05
N PRO A 130 -24.87 3.09 -21.53
CA PRO A 130 -25.33 3.68 -20.28
C PRO A 130 -24.40 3.31 -19.12
N LEU A 131 -23.94 4.30 -18.36
CA LEU A 131 -23.09 4.11 -17.20
C LEU A 131 -23.81 4.53 -15.93
N GLN A 132 -23.55 3.81 -14.86
CA GLN A 132 -23.85 4.19 -13.50
C GLN A 132 -22.56 4.66 -12.82
N MET A 133 -22.63 5.77 -12.08
CA MET A 133 -21.53 6.33 -11.31
C MET A 133 -21.93 6.41 -9.84
N ASP A 134 -21.24 5.64 -9.00
CA ASP A 134 -21.38 5.68 -7.54
C ASP A 134 -20.20 6.45 -6.95
N VAL A 135 -20.39 7.73 -6.63
CA VAL A 135 -19.35 8.60 -6.05
C VAL A 135 -19.00 8.15 -4.63
N LYS A 136 -17.74 7.88 -4.36
CA LYS A 136 -17.23 7.45 -3.05
C LYS A 136 -16.48 8.57 -2.33
N ALA A 137 -15.63 9.32 -3.02
CA ALA A 137 -14.86 10.41 -2.44
C ALA A 137 -14.82 11.64 -3.34
N THR A 138 -14.75 12.82 -2.72
CA THR A 138 -14.64 14.12 -3.40
C THR A 138 -13.34 14.83 -3.06
N HIS A 139 -12.88 15.68 -3.97
CA HIS A 139 -11.81 16.64 -3.70
C HIS A 139 -12.31 17.78 -2.81
N ALA A 140 -11.40 18.61 -2.31
CA ALA A 140 -11.75 19.74 -1.44
C ALA A 140 -12.65 20.80 -2.12
N ASP A 141 -12.63 20.88 -3.44
CA ASP A 141 -13.50 21.73 -4.25
C ASP A 141 -14.88 21.12 -4.53
N GLY A 142 -15.16 19.92 -3.99
CA GLY A 142 -16.42 19.19 -4.18
C GLY A 142 -16.52 18.40 -5.49
N SER A 143 -15.50 18.45 -6.36
CA SER A 143 -15.43 17.60 -7.55
C SER A 143 -15.18 16.14 -7.19
N VAL A 144 -15.57 15.21 -8.07
CA VAL A 144 -15.39 13.78 -7.85
C VAL A 144 -13.93 13.42 -7.83
N ARG A 145 -13.48 12.75 -6.77
CA ARG A 145 -12.14 12.18 -6.62
C ARG A 145 -12.10 10.73 -7.03
N HIS A 146 -13.04 9.94 -6.52
CA HIS A 146 -13.15 8.51 -6.82
C HIS A 146 -14.63 8.12 -6.94
N ALA A 147 -14.95 7.37 -7.97
CA ALA A 147 -16.25 6.77 -8.14
C ALA A 147 -16.12 5.33 -8.65
N ILE A 148 -17.16 4.54 -8.43
CA ILE A 148 -17.30 3.21 -8.99
C ILE A 148 -18.23 3.31 -10.19
N ILE A 149 -17.73 2.84 -11.35
CA ILE A 149 -18.43 2.92 -12.62
C ILE A 149 -18.93 1.53 -13.00
N SER A 150 -20.21 1.40 -13.29
CA SER A 150 -20.83 0.16 -13.72
C SER A 150 -21.53 0.32 -15.07
N GLY A 151 -21.52 -0.72 -15.89
CA GLY A 151 -22.15 -0.76 -17.19
C GLY A 151 -22.37 -2.19 -17.68
N VAL A 152 -23.01 -2.31 -18.85
CA VAL A 152 -23.16 -3.58 -19.58
C VAL A 152 -22.77 -3.34 -21.03
N LEU A 153 -21.73 -4.01 -21.51
CA LEU A 153 -21.40 -3.99 -22.94
C LEU A 153 -22.39 -4.86 -23.70
N PRO A 154 -22.98 -4.38 -24.80
CA PRO A 154 -23.90 -5.18 -25.62
C PRO A 154 -23.24 -6.45 -26.17
N SER A 155 -22.00 -6.33 -26.62
CA SER A 155 -21.20 -7.45 -27.12
C SER A 155 -19.72 -7.18 -26.95
N LEU A 156 -18.95 -8.27 -26.88
CA LEU A 156 -17.48 -8.24 -26.81
C LEU A 156 -16.96 -9.44 -27.61
N ALA A 157 -16.48 -9.19 -28.83
CA ALA A 157 -15.98 -10.24 -29.73
C ALA A 157 -14.71 -10.90 -29.14
N ALA A 158 -14.41 -12.13 -29.54
CA ALA A 158 -13.18 -12.81 -29.13
C ALA A 158 -11.95 -11.97 -29.56
N ASN A 159 -10.96 -11.86 -28.68
CA ASN A 159 -9.73 -11.08 -28.87
C ASN A 159 -9.95 -9.57 -29.16
N ALA A 160 -11.18 -9.04 -29.01
CA ALA A 160 -11.45 -7.62 -29.16
C ALA A 160 -10.93 -6.82 -27.95
N GLN A 161 -10.55 -5.56 -28.22
CA GLN A 161 -10.13 -4.59 -27.22
C GLN A 161 -10.80 -3.23 -27.44
N PRO A 162 -12.15 -3.15 -27.46
CA PRO A 162 -12.84 -1.89 -27.67
C PRO A 162 -12.48 -0.88 -26.57
N LYS A 163 -12.32 0.37 -26.98
CA LYS A 163 -12.16 1.52 -26.10
C LYS A 163 -13.52 2.06 -25.71
N LEU A 164 -13.70 2.43 -24.45
CA LEU A 164 -14.86 3.13 -23.93
C LEU A 164 -14.39 4.49 -23.37
N ASP A 165 -14.74 5.57 -24.04
CA ASP A 165 -14.59 6.92 -23.51
C ASP A 165 -15.59 7.17 -22.40
N LEU A 166 -15.15 7.74 -21.28
CA LEU A 166 -16.00 8.26 -20.21
C LEU A 166 -16.34 9.71 -20.53
N VAL A 167 -17.60 9.97 -20.89
CA VAL A 167 -18.07 11.27 -21.35
C VAL A 167 -19.05 11.86 -20.35
N THR A 168 -18.90 13.14 -20.02
CA THR A 168 -19.83 13.84 -19.14
C THR A 168 -21.18 13.99 -19.80
N ASN A 169 -22.28 13.80 -19.07
CA ASN A 169 -23.65 13.81 -19.61
C ASN A 169 -24.62 14.64 -18.78
N GLY A 170 -24.17 15.71 -18.13
CA GLY A 170 -25.06 16.54 -17.31
C GLY A 170 -25.67 15.78 -16.12
N ALA A 171 -26.88 16.13 -15.70
CA ALA A 171 -27.52 15.54 -14.53
C ALA A 171 -27.86 14.05 -14.72
N ALA A 172 -27.71 13.25 -13.67
CA ALA A 172 -28.07 11.84 -13.65
C ALA A 172 -29.59 11.66 -13.81
N ALA A 173 -30.01 10.65 -14.57
CA ALA A 173 -31.41 10.27 -14.68
C ALA A 173 -31.96 9.73 -13.34
N ASN A 174 -33.19 10.08 -13.00
CA ASN A 174 -33.86 9.50 -11.84
C ASN A 174 -34.32 8.08 -12.20
N VAL A 175 -33.80 7.07 -11.52
CA VAL A 175 -34.05 5.66 -11.82
C VAL A 175 -34.79 5.00 -10.67
N ALA A 176 -35.70 4.11 -10.97
CA ALA A 176 -36.38 3.30 -9.97
C ALA A 176 -35.39 2.44 -9.17
N PRO A 177 -35.48 2.42 -7.84
CA PRO A 177 -34.54 1.67 -7.02
C PRO A 177 -34.70 0.17 -7.21
N VAL A 178 -33.58 -0.54 -7.44
CA VAL A 178 -33.49 -1.99 -7.36
C VAL A 178 -33.26 -2.36 -5.90
N THR A 179 -33.98 -3.33 -5.39
CA THR A 179 -33.95 -3.76 -4.00
C THR A 179 -33.40 -5.20 -3.86
N PRO A 180 -33.01 -5.65 -2.67
CA PRO A 180 -32.66 -7.06 -2.45
C PRO A 180 -33.75 -8.05 -2.87
N ALA A 181 -35.04 -7.62 -2.81
CA ALA A 181 -36.17 -8.42 -3.24
C ALA A 181 -36.13 -8.80 -4.72
N ASN A 182 -35.60 -7.94 -5.59
CA ASN A 182 -35.38 -8.26 -7.00
C ASN A 182 -34.47 -9.47 -7.20
N LEU A 183 -33.36 -9.53 -6.46
CA LEU A 183 -32.42 -10.63 -6.50
C LEU A 183 -32.99 -11.91 -5.85
N THR A 184 -33.61 -11.79 -4.67
CA THR A 184 -34.17 -12.93 -3.97
C THR A 184 -35.35 -13.54 -4.73
N SER A 185 -36.18 -12.74 -5.40
CA SER A 185 -37.27 -13.21 -6.28
C SER A 185 -36.78 -13.88 -7.55
N ALA A 186 -35.51 -13.60 -7.98
CA ALA A 186 -34.87 -14.31 -9.08
C ALA A 186 -34.36 -15.71 -8.67
N GLY A 187 -34.50 -16.10 -7.38
CA GLY A 187 -34.08 -17.40 -6.88
C GLY A 187 -32.65 -17.44 -6.38
N PHE A 188 -32.08 -16.30 -6.00
CA PHE A 188 -30.70 -16.25 -5.47
C PHE A 188 -30.52 -17.18 -4.28
N ASP A 189 -29.50 -18.03 -4.38
CA ASP A 189 -29.08 -18.95 -3.35
C ASP A 189 -27.54 -19.01 -3.34
N PHE A 190 -26.95 -18.74 -2.18
CA PHE A 190 -25.51 -18.76 -1.98
C PHE A 190 -25.20 -18.93 -0.50
N SER A 191 -24.31 -19.88 -0.16
CA SER A 191 -23.95 -20.14 1.23
C SER A 191 -22.51 -20.60 1.37
N VAL A 192 -21.93 -20.32 2.55
CA VAL A 192 -20.68 -20.88 3.02
C VAL A 192 -20.93 -21.85 4.17
N HIS A 193 -20.16 -22.93 4.19
CA HIS A 193 -20.17 -23.95 5.20
C HIS A 193 -18.75 -24.19 5.72
N ALA A 194 -18.60 -24.30 7.04
CA ALA A 194 -17.36 -24.66 7.72
C ALA A 194 -17.60 -25.85 8.65
N LYS A 195 -16.90 -26.97 8.43
CA LYS A 195 -16.94 -28.11 9.34
C LYS A 195 -15.74 -28.09 10.26
N ILE A 196 -15.97 -27.77 11.54
CA ILE A 196 -14.96 -27.51 12.57
C ILE A 196 -15.10 -28.59 13.66
N GLY A 197 -14.08 -29.41 13.88
CA GLY A 197 -14.12 -30.45 14.95
C GLY A 197 -15.33 -31.40 14.85
N GLY A 198 -15.81 -31.65 13.63
CA GLY A 198 -17.00 -32.48 13.39
C GLY A 198 -18.34 -31.72 13.40
N THR A 199 -18.37 -30.47 13.87
CA THR A 199 -19.57 -29.64 13.91
C THR A 199 -19.69 -28.82 12.63
N ASP A 200 -20.90 -28.76 12.08
CA ASP A 200 -21.21 -28.03 10.85
C ASP A 200 -21.77 -26.64 11.17
N TYR A 201 -21.15 -25.59 10.61
CA TYR A 201 -21.54 -24.19 10.73
C TYR A 201 -21.80 -23.59 9.35
N TYR A 202 -22.82 -22.73 9.23
CA TYR A 202 -23.28 -22.18 7.97
C TYR A 202 -23.54 -20.66 8.04
N ALA A 203 -23.45 -20.00 6.90
CA ALA A 203 -24.05 -18.69 6.67
C ALA A 203 -24.61 -18.65 5.25
N SER A 204 -25.88 -18.21 5.12
CA SER A 204 -26.59 -18.05 3.86
C SER A 204 -26.70 -16.58 3.49
N ALA A 205 -26.08 -16.17 2.39
CA ALA A 205 -26.19 -14.84 1.85
C ALA A 205 -27.65 -14.46 1.47
N ALA A 206 -28.40 -15.45 0.94
CA ALA A 206 -29.79 -15.26 0.57
C ALA A 206 -30.69 -14.98 1.78
N ASP A 207 -30.49 -15.69 2.90
CA ASP A 207 -31.25 -15.48 4.11
C ASP A 207 -30.90 -14.14 4.78
N LEU A 208 -29.63 -13.75 4.76
CA LEU A 208 -29.19 -12.47 5.28
C LEU A 208 -29.77 -11.29 4.48
N LEU A 209 -29.88 -11.41 3.16
CA LEU A 209 -30.55 -10.41 2.33
C LEU A 209 -32.04 -10.28 2.64
N LYS A 210 -32.72 -11.39 2.98
CA LYS A 210 -34.16 -11.41 3.28
C LYS A 210 -34.47 -10.86 4.67
N SER A 211 -33.66 -11.23 5.66
CA SER A 211 -33.93 -10.97 7.08
C SER A 211 -33.27 -9.71 7.63
N GLY A 212 -32.28 -9.15 6.91
CA GLY A 212 -31.45 -8.05 7.37
C GLY A 212 -31.83 -6.69 6.77
N ASN A 213 -31.16 -5.67 7.27
CA ASN A 213 -31.10 -4.35 6.65
C ASN A 213 -29.70 -4.19 6.03
N PRO A 214 -29.49 -4.63 4.78
CA PRO A 214 -28.16 -4.67 4.19
C PRO A 214 -27.61 -3.25 4.00
N ALA A 215 -26.34 -3.05 4.33
CA ALA A 215 -25.66 -1.83 3.96
C ALA A 215 -25.54 -1.75 2.43
N VAL A 216 -25.72 -0.56 1.87
CA VAL A 216 -25.70 -0.36 0.43
C VAL A 216 -24.33 0.15 0.00
N TRP A 217 -23.64 -0.61 -0.86
CA TRP A 217 -22.35 -0.20 -1.44
C TRP A 217 -22.53 0.45 -2.81
N LEU A 218 -23.29 -0.16 -3.73
CA LEU A 218 -23.68 0.44 -5.02
C LEU A 218 -25.19 0.56 -5.11
N LYS A 219 -25.66 1.64 -5.74
CA LYS A 219 -27.10 1.91 -5.89
C LYS A 219 -27.39 2.62 -7.20
N GLY A 220 -28.06 1.94 -8.13
CA GLY A 220 -28.47 2.55 -9.39
C GLY A 220 -29.17 1.59 -10.33
N ALA A 221 -29.26 2.00 -11.60
CA ALA A 221 -29.95 1.28 -12.65
C ALA A 221 -29.22 0.05 -13.16
N VAL A 222 -27.89 0.06 -13.11
CA VAL A 222 -27.05 -0.96 -13.74
C VAL A 222 -26.64 -2.02 -12.72
N ALA A 223 -26.07 -1.58 -11.60
CA ALA A 223 -25.56 -2.44 -10.55
C ALA A 223 -26.03 -1.98 -9.17
N ASN A 224 -26.38 -2.93 -8.32
CA ASN A 224 -26.68 -2.70 -6.92
C ASN A 224 -25.88 -3.67 -6.09
N GLU A 225 -25.21 -3.18 -5.06
CA GLU A 225 -24.37 -4.03 -4.22
C GLU A 225 -24.73 -3.84 -2.76
N TRP A 226 -25.00 -4.96 -2.11
CA TRP A 226 -25.39 -5.02 -0.70
C TRP A 226 -24.33 -5.76 0.09
N LEU A 227 -24.01 -5.22 1.27
CA LEU A 227 -23.11 -5.81 2.25
C LEU A 227 -23.95 -6.43 3.35
N VAL A 228 -23.77 -7.73 3.60
CA VAL A 228 -24.40 -8.48 4.68
C VAL A 228 -23.37 -9.34 5.39
N SER A 229 -23.54 -9.53 6.69
CA SER A 229 -22.63 -10.35 7.50
C SER A 229 -23.37 -11.04 8.64
N ALA A 230 -22.88 -12.20 9.04
CA ALA A 230 -23.31 -12.89 10.26
C ALA A 230 -22.23 -13.83 10.77
N PRO A 231 -22.18 -14.09 12.10
CA PRO A 231 -21.45 -15.23 12.63
C PRO A 231 -21.92 -16.55 11.98
N LEU A 232 -21.01 -17.46 11.73
CA LEU A 232 -21.37 -18.82 11.30
C LEU A 232 -22.22 -19.49 12.38
N ARG A 233 -23.25 -20.27 11.97
CA ARG A 233 -24.22 -20.89 12.88
C ARG A 233 -24.41 -22.36 12.58
N THR A 234 -24.66 -23.17 13.63
CA THR A 234 -25.14 -24.54 13.47
C THR A 234 -26.60 -24.53 12.98
N SER A 235 -27.08 -25.68 12.51
CA SER A 235 -28.51 -25.87 12.16
C SER A 235 -29.45 -25.64 13.35
N ALA A 236 -28.96 -25.84 14.60
CA ALA A 236 -29.70 -25.56 15.83
C ALA A 236 -29.66 -24.08 16.24
N GLY A 237 -28.97 -23.22 15.45
CA GLY A 237 -28.91 -21.77 15.70
C GLY A 237 -27.76 -21.29 16.60
N ALA A 238 -26.93 -22.19 17.15
CA ALA A 238 -25.76 -21.80 17.95
C ALA A 238 -24.72 -21.10 17.08
N THR A 239 -24.27 -19.93 17.49
CA THR A 239 -23.29 -19.12 16.75
C THR A 239 -21.86 -19.51 17.11
N HIS A 240 -20.97 -19.48 16.10
CA HIS A 240 -19.53 -19.58 16.33
C HIS A 240 -19.02 -18.25 16.93
N PRO A 241 -18.24 -18.27 18.04
CA PRO A 241 -17.85 -17.03 18.73
C PRO A 241 -16.90 -16.15 17.89
N HIS A 242 -16.05 -16.73 17.06
CA HIS A 242 -15.01 -16.03 16.34
C HIS A 242 -15.26 -15.88 14.83
N LEU A 243 -15.82 -16.93 14.19
CA LEU A 243 -15.92 -16.93 12.72
C LEU A 243 -17.18 -16.22 12.24
N THR A 244 -16.97 -15.27 11.34
CA THR A 244 -18.02 -14.46 10.70
C THR A 244 -17.90 -14.55 9.19
N ALA A 245 -19.00 -14.81 8.49
CA ALA A 245 -19.07 -14.68 7.05
C ALA A 245 -19.56 -13.29 6.66
N ARG A 246 -18.96 -12.70 5.63
CA ARG A 246 -19.33 -11.43 5.03
C ARG A 246 -19.52 -11.61 3.54
N PHE A 247 -20.53 -10.98 3.00
CA PHE A 247 -20.85 -11.04 1.57
C PHE A 247 -21.07 -9.64 1.03
N ALA A 248 -20.34 -9.29 -0.03
CA ALA A 248 -20.69 -8.16 -0.90
C ALA A 248 -21.33 -8.73 -2.16
N ILE A 249 -22.61 -8.47 -2.36
CA ILE A 249 -23.45 -9.10 -3.40
C ILE A 249 -23.83 -8.05 -4.42
N ARG A 250 -23.15 -8.07 -5.58
CA ARG A 250 -23.34 -7.12 -6.69
C ARG A 250 -24.27 -7.71 -7.73
N TRP A 251 -25.47 -7.17 -7.80
CA TRP A 251 -26.52 -7.59 -8.71
C TRP A 251 -26.60 -6.68 -9.94
N TYR A 252 -26.62 -7.29 -11.11
CA TYR A 252 -26.84 -6.62 -12.39
C TYR A 252 -28.23 -6.98 -12.90
N GLU A 253 -29.19 -6.06 -12.69
CA GLU A 253 -30.61 -6.30 -12.94
C GLU A 253 -30.91 -6.67 -14.40
N SER A 254 -30.32 -5.98 -15.37
CA SER A 254 -30.59 -6.17 -16.81
C SER A 254 -30.14 -7.53 -17.35
N VAL A 255 -29.13 -8.14 -16.74
CA VAL A 255 -28.56 -9.45 -17.18
C VAL A 255 -28.86 -10.58 -16.20
N LYS A 256 -29.57 -10.28 -15.10
CA LYS A 256 -29.95 -11.24 -14.06
C LYS A 256 -28.76 -12.08 -13.54
N LYS A 257 -27.61 -11.46 -13.31
CA LYS A 257 -26.39 -12.08 -12.78
C LYS A 257 -25.95 -11.37 -11.51
N ALA A 258 -25.41 -12.13 -10.56
CA ALA A 258 -24.80 -11.56 -9.37
C ALA A 258 -23.35 -11.98 -9.23
N ARG A 259 -22.46 -11.03 -8.88
CA ARG A 259 -21.12 -11.30 -8.37
C ARG A 259 -21.22 -11.36 -6.85
N VAL A 260 -20.73 -12.43 -6.26
CA VAL A 260 -20.68 -12.63 -4.81
C VAL A 260 -19.23 -12.63 -4.36
N ASP A 261 -18.86 -11.61 -3.62
CA ASP A 261 -17.58 -11.49 -2.95
C ASP A 261 -17.78 -11.98 -1.52
N MET A 262 -17.23 -13.15 -1.21
CA MET A 262 -17.40 -13.82 0.07
C MET A 262 -16.09 -13.78 0.85
N THR A 263 -16.16 -13.31 2.10
CA THR A 263 -15.06 -13.30 3.05
C THR A 263 -15.46 -14.07 4.31
N VAL A 264 -14.58 -14.91 4.82
CA VAL A 264 -14.71 -15.47 6.17
C VAL A 264 -13.62 -14.86 7.05
N GLU A 265 -14.02 -14.35 8.20
CA GLU A 265 -13.13 -13.66 9.14
C GLU A 265 -13.02 -14.39 10.47
N ASN A 266 -11.82 -14.39 11.05
CA ASN A 266 -11.51 -14.73 12.43
C ASN A 266 -10.90 -13.48 13.09
N ALA A 267 -11.65 -12.38 13.12
CA ALA A 267 -11.11 -11.01 13.27
C ALA A 267 -11.58 -10.25 14.51
N TRP A 268 -12.43 -10.82 15.37
CA TRP A 268 -12.93 -10.12 16.55
C TRP A 268 -11.81 -9.81 17.53
N ALA A 269 -11.49 -8.52 17.71
CA ALA A 269 -10.32 -8.05 18.44
C ALA A 269 -10.37 -8.38 19.95
N PHE A 270 -11.56 -8.28 20.55
CA PHE A 270 -11.76 -8.42 22.00
C PHE A 270 -12.59 -9.65 22.38
N GLU A 271 -12.82 -10.59 21.46
CA GLU A 271 -13.46 -11.86 21.79
C GLU A 271 -12.50 -12.74 22.58
N PRO A 272 -12.91 -13.30 23.76
CA PRO A 272 -12.05 -14.15 24.58
C PRO A 272 -11.58 -15.40 23.85
N ASN A 273 -10.37 -15.85 24.19
CA ASN A 273 -9.78 -17.08 23.67
C ASN A 273 -9.57 -17.09 22.13
N PRO A 274 -8.93 -16.07 21.54
CA PRO A 274 -8.58 -16.12 20.13
C PRO A 274 -7.70 -17.33 19.85
N GLN A 275 -7.89 -17.93 18.66
CA GLN A 275 -7.12 -19.09 18.22
C GLN A 275 -7.23 -19.29 16.72
N ASN A 276 -6.36 -20.12 16.16
CA ASN A 276 -6.48 -20.61 14.81
C ASN A 276 -7.53 -21.73 14.75
N PHE A 277 -8.26 -21.80 13.64
CA PHE A 277 -9.25 -22.86 13.39
C PHE A 277 -8.87 -23.66 12.15
N VAL A 278 -8.87 -24.98 12.25
CA VAL A 278 -8.71 -25.88 11.11
C VAL A 278 -10.08 -26.45 10.75
N TYR A 279 -10.49 -26.31 9.50
CA TYR A 279 -11.80 -26.76 9.07
C TYR A 279 -11.89 -27.08 7.58
N ILE A 280 -12.93 -27.84 7.22
CA ILE A 280 -13.33 -28.02 5.83
C ILE A 280 -14.18 -26.79 5.46
N ALA A 281 -13.70 -26.00 4.51
CA ALA A 281 -14.46 -24.89 3.93
C ALA A 281 -15.17 -25.35 2.67
N GLN A 282 -16.45 -25.01 2.53
CA GLN A 282 -17.23 -25.29 1.33
C GLN A 282 -18.09 -24.06 0.96
N VAL A 283 -18.27 -23.85 -0.33
CA VAL A 283 -19.17 -22.84 -0.86
C VAL A 283 -20.15 -23.51 -1.80
N THR A 284 -21.43 -23.24 -1.60
CA THR A 284 -22.51 -23.82 -2.41
C THR A 284 -23.44 -22.76 -2.97
N SER A 285 -23.99 -23.03 -4.13
CA SER A 285 -25.04 -22.22 -4.74
C SER A 285 -25.92 -23.11 -5.61
N ALA A 286 -27.24 -22.95 -5.53
CA ALA A 286 -28.24 -23.73 -6.26
C ALA A 286 -28.00 -25.26 -6.17
N GLY A 287 -27.66 -25.74 -4.97
CA GLY A 287 -27.36 -27.14 -4.70
C GLY A 287 -26.03 -27.66 -5.27
N LYS A 288 -25.22 -26.78 -5.90
CA LYS A 288 -23.90 -27.16 -6.43
C LYS A 288 -22.78 -26.67 -5.51
N GLN A 289 -21.79 -27.53 -5.28
CA GLN A 289 -20.56 -27.13 -4.63
C GLN A 289 -19.67 -26.36 -5.61
N LEU A 290 -19.39 -25.10 -5.31
CA LEU A 290 -18.56 -24.23 -6.12
C LEU A 290 -17.09 -24.27 -5.70
N TYR A 291 -16.85 -24.51 -4.42
CA TYR A 291 -15.51 -24.55 -3.85
C TYR A 291 -15.46 -25.48 -2.65
N THR A 292 -14.31 -26.13 -2.43
CA THR A 292 -14.00 -26.87 -1.21
C THR A 292 -12.51 -26.82 -0.91
N LYS A 293 -12.18 -26.74 0.38
CA LYS A 293 -10.82 -26.85 0.92
C LYS A 293 -10.91 -27.71 2.19
N SER A 294 -10.24 -28.86 2.19
CA SER A 294 -10.42 -29.89 3.24
C SER A 294 -9.69 -29.58 4.55
N ASP A 295 -8.68 -28.74 4.54
CA ASP A 295 -7.72 -28.54 5.64
C ASP A 295 -7.32 -27.06 5.79
N LEU A 296 -8.28 -26.17 5.64
CA LEU A 296 -8.03 -24.74 5.75
C LEU A 296 -7.66 -24.36 7.19
N THR A 297 -6.41 -23.97 7.40
CA THR A 297 -5.95 -23.38 8.66
C THR A 297 -6.22 -21.88 8.62
N HIS A 298 -7.26 -21.44 9.32
CA HIS A 298 -7.64 -20.04 9.42
C HIS A 298 -6.99 -19.41 10.64
N TYR A 299 -5.99 -18.56 10.42
CA TYR A 299 -5.24 -17.94 11.50
C TYR A 299 -6.11 -16.94 12.28
N HIS A 300 -5.81 -16.74 13.56
CA HIS A 300 -6.44 -15.72 14.39
C HIS A 300 -6.17 -14.32 13.81
N HIS A 301 -7.10 -13.43 13.95
CA HIS A 301 -7.05 -12.07 13.40
C HIS A 301 -6.67 -12.01 11.92
N ALA A 302 -7.16 -13.00 11.15
CA ALA A 302 -6.98 -13.09 9.72
C ALA A 302 -8.33 -13.27 9.01
N ARG A 303 -8.32 -13.13 7.69
CA ARG A 303 -9.50 -13.29 6.85
C ARG A 303 -9.14 -13.85 5.49
N TRP A 304 -10.03 -14.59 4.85
CA TRP A 304 -9.84 -15.07 3.49
C TRP A 304 -11.04 -14.77 2.64
N ARG A 305 -10.82 -14.59 1.36
CA ARG A 305 -11.80 -14.14 0.36
C ARG A 305 -11.83 -15.09 -0.81
N LYS A 306 -13.03 -15.24 -1.42
CA LYS A 306 -13.24 -15.84 -2.75
C LYS A 306 -14.39 -15.13 -3.44
N THR A 307 -14.28 -14.95 -4.76
CA THR A 307 -15.31 -14.34 -5.60
C THR A 307 -15.99 -15.39 -6.46
N PHE A 308 -17.30 -15.30 -6.57
CA PHE A 308 -18.12 -16.21 -7.35
C PHE A 308 -19.15 -15.44 -8.20
N TRP A 309 -19.67 -16.11 -9.21
CA TRP A 309 -20.79 -15.60 -10.00
C TRP A 309 -22.00 -16.50 -9.86
N TRP A 310 -23.13 -15.94 -9.50
CA TRP A 310 -24.43 -16.57 -9.48
C TRP A 310 -25.15 -16.34 -10.80
N ASN A 311 -25.85 -17.36 -11.31
CA ASN A 311 -26.61 -17.37 -12.57
C ASN A 311 -25.72 -17.02 -13.78
N GLY A 312 -24.56 -17.72 -13.87
CA GLY A 312 -23.63 -17.56 -14.97
C GLY A 312 -22.17 -17.73 -14.56
N THR A 313 -21.29 -17.39 -15.46
CA THR A 313 -19.84 -17.40 -15.26
C THR A 313 -19.30 -15.98 -15.18
N GLU A 314 -18.12 -15.85 -14.63
CA GLU A 314 -17.35 -14.60 -14.64
C GLU A 314 -17.17 -14.12 -16.08
N PRO A 315 -17.45 -12.83 -16.37
CA PRO A 315 -17.13 -12.23 -17.66
C PRO A 315 -15.64 -12.32 -17.95
N GLN A 316 -15.28 -12.84 -19.10
CA GLN A 316 -13.90 -12.99 -19.54
C GLN A 316 -13.38 -11.66 -20.09
N VAL A 317 -13.21 -10.69 -19.22
CA VAL A 317 -12.79 -9.33 -19.59
C VAL A 317 -11.73 -8.78 -18.66
N ASN A 318 -10.64 -8.28 -19.24
CA ASN A 318 -9.67 -7.47 -18.54
C ASN A 318 -9.92 -5.98 -18.84
N ILE A 319 -10.26 -5.19 -17.82
CA ILE A 319 -10.46 -3.75 -17.95
C ILE A 319 -9.10 -3.08 -17.77
N LYS A 320 -8.67 -2.35 -18.80
CA LYS A 320 -7.39 -1.62 -18.84
C LYS A 320 -7.68 -0.13 -18.69
N HIS A 321 -7.27 0.45 -17.59
CA HIS A 321 -7.38 1.89 -17.35
C HIS A 321 -6.35 2.66 -18.16
N ASN A 322 -6.62 3.94 -18.40
CA ASN A 322 -5.66 4.88 -18.93
C ASN A 322 -4.63 5.23 -17.85
N THR A 323 -3.45 4.62 -17.90
CA THR A 323 -2.37 4.82 -16.91
C THR A 323 -1.97 6.28 -16.80
N SER A 324 -1.83 6.98 -17.93
CA SER A 324 -1.44 8.40 -17.94
C SER A 324 -2.47 9.27 -17.22
N TYR A 325 -3.77 8.97 -17.36
CA TYR A 325 -4.81 9.68 -16.66
C TYR A 325 -4.82 9.35 -15.15
N LEU A 326 -4.64 8.08 -14.79
CA LEU A 326 -4.52 7.70 -13.37
C LEU A 326 -3.38 8.45 -12.68
N ILE A 327 -2.22 8.56 -13.32
CA ILE A 327 -1.07 9.32 -12.81
C ILE A 327 -1.39 10.83 -12.79
N ALA A 328 -2.02 11.38 -13.84
CA ALA A 328 -2.39 12.78 -13.94
C ALA A 328 -3.38 13.22 -12.84
N SER A 329 -4.22 12.30 -12.34
CA SER A 329 -5.14 12.56 -11.22
C SER A 329 -4.45 12.83 -9.88
N ARG A 330 -3.14 12.58 -9.79
CA ARG A 330 -2.32 12.64 -8.57
C ARG A 330 -2.69 11.64 -7.47
N ALA A 331 -3.60 10.72 -7.74
CA ALA A 331 -3.88 9.59 -6.83
C ALA A 331 -2.70 8.61 -6.78
N LEU A 332 -1.82 8.62 -7.75
CA LEU A 332 -0.65 7.77 -7.87
C LEU A 332 0.61 8.62 -8.11
N PRO A 333 1.78 8.18 -7.62
CA PRO A 333 3.06 8.83 -7.91
C PRO A 333 3.32 8.96 -9.42
N ASN A 334 4.14 9.94 -9.77
CA ASN A 334 4.54 10.17 -11.16
C ASN A 334 5.58 9.14 -11.60
N TYR A 335 5.14 7.90 -11.81
CA TYR A 335 6.01 6.85 -12.34
C TYR A 335 6.42 7.15 -13.78
N ASP A 336 7.68 6.90 -14.12
CA ASP A 336 8.20 7.03 -15.48
C ASP A 336 7.59 5.96 -16.39
N GLN A 337 6.64 6.37 -17.21
CA GLN A 337 5.87 5.51 -18.10
C GLN A 337 6.69 4.89 -19.25
N ALA A 338 7.98 5.27 -19.41
CA ALA A 338 8.88 4.59 -20.31
C ALA A 338 9.32 3.20 -19.80
N ASN A 339 9.17 2.94 -18.50
CA ASN A 339 9.56 1.66 -17.89
C ASN A 339 8.43 0.63 -17.96
N VAL A 340 8.22 0.04 -19.14
CA VAL A 340 7.21 -1.00 -19.36
C VAL A 340 7.85 -2.38 -19.23
N ALA A 341 7.22 -3.26 -18.45
CA ALA A 341 7.68 -4.63 -18.26
C ALA A 341 7.71 -5.40 -19.58
N SER A 342 8.76 -6.19 -19.79
CA SER A 342 8.92 -7.03 -20.96
C SER A 342 7.92 -8.19 -20.97
N GLU A 343 7.70 -8.79 -22.14
CA GLU A 343 6.89 -10.00 -22.28
C GLU A 343 7.44 -11.15 -21.41
N SER A 344 8.77 -11.30 -21.30
CA SER A 344 9.37 -12.29 -20.42
C SER A 344 9.05 -12.05 -18.94
N THR A 345 9.09 -10.80 -18.46
CA THR A 345 8.71 -10.45 -17.10
C THR A 345 7.26 -10.83 -16.80
N LEU A 346 6.34 -10.53 -17.73
CA LEU A 346 4.92 -10.85 -17.57
C LEU A 346 4.66 -12.37 -17.63
N ALA A 347 5.38 -13.09 -18.47
CA ALA A 347 5.31 -14.55 -18.55
C ALA A 347 5.85 -15.20 -17.27
N ASP A 348 6.94 -14.68 -16.68
CA ASP A 348 7.47 -15.14 -15.40
C ASP A 348 6.50 -14.88 -14.24
N MET A 349 5.85 -13.72 -14.22
CA MET A 349 4.78 -13.45 -13.24
C MET A 349 3.66 -14.49 -13.33
N GLN A 350 3.19 -14.79 -14.54
CA GLN A 350 2.16 -15.80 -14.76
C GLN A 350 2.61 -17.20 -14.36
N LYS A 351 3.82 -17.59 -14.72
CA LYS A 351 4.40 -18.90 -14.40
C LYS A 351 4.52 -19.12 -12.90
N ASN A 352 4.91 -18.06 -12.17
CA ASN A 352 5.14 -18.13 -10.73
C ASN A 352 3.85 -17.90 -9.91
N TRP A 353 2.74 -17.54 -10.55
CA TRP A 353 1.45 -17.32 -9.89
C TRP A 353 0.57 -18.57 -9.98
N GLY A 354 0.50 -19.36 -8.90
CA GLY A 354 -0.34 -20.56 -8.87
C GLY A 354 -0.02 -21.49 -7.70
N GLY A 355 -0.71 -22.63 -7.68
CA GLY A 355 -0.56 -23.65 -6.64
C GLY A 355 -0.85 -23.12 -5.24
N SER A 356 -0.09 -23.58 -4.25
CA SER A 356 -0.25 -23.18 -2.84
C SER A 356 -0.09 -21.68 -2.59
N LEU A 357 0.63 -20.96 -3.48
CA LEU A 357 0.86 -19.53 -3.36
C LEU A 357 -0.44 -18.70 -3.42
N THR A 358 -1.47 -19.22 -4.09
CA THR A 358 -2.74 -18.51 -4.36
C THR A 358 -3.91 -19.05 -3.56
N GLU A 359 -3.66 -20.03 -2.69
CA GLU A 359 -4.69 -20.60 -1.83
C GLU A 359 -5.05 -19.65 -0.67
N PRO A 360 -6.29 -19.73 -0.13
CA PRO A 360 -6.64 -19.03 1.09
C PRO A 360 -5.64 -19.28 2.22
N MET A 361 -5.33 -18.25 2.97
CA MET A 361 -4.30 -18.23 4.01
C MET A 361 -2.84 -18.34 3.49
N SER A 362 -2.61 -18.18 2.17
CA SER A 362 -1.29 -17.87 1.61
C SER A 362 -1.07 -16.36 1.55
N ILE A 363 0.06 -15.91 1.01
CA ILE A 363 0.45 -14.49 0.98
C ILE A 363 0.84 -13.95 -0.41
N GLY A 364 0.64 -14.75 -1.48
CA GLY A 364 1.03 -14.34 -2.83
C GLY A 364 2.52 -14.02 -2.94
N PHE A 365 2.87 -12.89 -3.54
CA PHE A 365 4.26 -12.46 -3.73
C PHE A 365 4.88 -11.72 -2.54
N ALA A 366 4.14 -11.54 -1.44
CA ALA A 366 4.69 -10.93 -0.24
C ALA A 366 5.67 -11.87 0.51
N VAL A 367 6.50 -11.32 1.38
CA VAL A 367 7.49 -12.08 2.15
C VAL A 367 6.91 -12.48 3.51
N ALA A 368 6.93 -13.77 3.84
CA ALA A 368 6.33 -14.36 5.04
C ALA A 368 6.84 -13.72 6.35
N TYR A 369 8.14 -13.45 6.44
CA TYR A 369 8.77 -12.76 7.55
C TYR A 369 9.12 -11.33 7.09
N MET A 370 8.18 -10.39 7.28
CA MET A 370 8.38 -9.00 6.84
C MET A 370 9.65 -8.34 7.41
N PRO A 371 10.08 -8.60 8.68
CA PRO A 371 11.32 -8.03 9.20
C PRO A 371 12.61 -8.41 8.45
N THR A 372 12.55 -9.30 7.45
CA THR A 372 13.70 -9.62 6.59
C THR A 372 14.29 -8.36 5.96
N THR A 373 15.61 -8.18 6.08
CA THR A 373 16.33 -7.03 5.54
C THR A 373 16.70 -7.19 4.06
N GLY A 374 17.18 -6.11 3.45
CA GLY A 374 17.62 -6.06 2.05
C GLY A 374 16.61 -5.44 1.11
N GLY A 375 17.03 -5.25 -0.14
CA GLY A 375 16.18 -4.75 -1.22
C GLY A 375 15.20 -5.82 -1.67
N ARG A 376 13.90 -5.48 -1.71
CA ARG A 376 12.82 -6.41 -2.05
C ARG A 376 11.80 -5.75 -2.97
N SER A 377 11.12 -6.57 -3.75
CA SER A 377 10.09 -6.14 -4.70
C SER A 377 8.81 -5.60 -4.03
N ASP A 378 8.62 -5.88 -2.74
CA ASP A 378 7.47 -5.43 -1.96
C ASP A 378 7.66 -4.04 -1.29
N ILE A 379 8.88 -3.49 -1.30
CA ILE A 379 9.21 -2.19 -0.71
C ILE A 379 9.04 -1.07 -1.73
N GLY A 380 8.38 0.02 -1.34
CA GLY A 380 8.13 1.21 -2.15
C GLY A 380 6.83 1.92 -1.78
N ILE A 381 6.47 3.00 -2.47
CA ILE A 381 5.12 3.59 -2.33
C ILE A 381 4.09 2.53 -2.77
N MET A 382 4.33 1.88 -3.90
CA MET A 382 3.64 0.66 -4.29
C MET A 382 4.67 -0.47 -4.50
N PRO A 383 4.32 -1.73 -4.26
CA PRO A 383 5.19 -2.86 -4.57
C PRO A 383 5.37 -3.03 -6.07
N SER A 384 6.46 -3.71 -6.49
CA SER A 384 6.81 -3.82 -7.91
C SER A 384 5.71 -4.48 -8.75
N TRP A 385 5.04 -5.50 -8.25
CA TRP A 385 3.94 -6.18 -8.96
C TRP A 385 2.75 -5.25 -9.22
N SER A 386 2.41 -4.36 -8.28
CA SER A 386 1.36 -3.35 -8.46
C SER A 386 1.80 -2.27 -9.45
N THR A 387 3.07 -1.87 -9.41
CA THR A 387 3.61 -0.89 -10.36
C THR A 387 3.71 -1.47 -11.76
N ILE A 388 4.13 -2.73 -11.92
CA ILE A 388 4.10 -3.43 -13.21
C ILE A 388 2.67 -3.48 -13.76
N TYR A 389 1.69 -3.83 -12.90
CA TYR A 389 0.28 -3.80 -13.32
C TYR A 389 -0.15 -2.40 -13.77
N LEU A 390 0.15 -1.36 -13.00
CA LEU A 390 -0.17 0.04 -13.37
C LEU A 390 0.42 0.42 -14.74
N MET A 391 1.67 0.03 -15.01
CA MET A 391 2.39 0.43 -16.22
C MET A 391 1.97 -0.35 -17.46
N THR A 392 1.46 -1.56 -17.29
CA THR A 392 1.12 -2.45 -18.44
C THR A 392 -0.38 -2.67 -18.61
N MET A 393 -1.16 -2.56 -17.53
CA MET A 393 -2.56 -3.01 -17.46
C MET A 393 -2.75 -4.45 -17.98
N ASP A 394 -1.68 -5.26 -17.96
CA ASP A 394 -1.70 -6.65 -18.41
C ASP A 394 -2.46 -7.54 -17.42
N LYS A 395 -3.25 -8.48 -17.95
CA LYS A 395 -4.09 -9.40 -17.13
C LYS A 395 -3.26 -10.26 -16.18
N ARG A 396 -2.04 -10.64 -16.56
CA ARG A 396 -1.14 -11.46 -15.72
C ARG A 396 -0.62 -10.66 -14.53
N ALA A 397 -0.19 -9.43 -14.78
CA ALA A 397 0.22 -8.50 -13.73
C ALA A 397 -0.96 -8.10 -12.82
N LYS A 398 -2.15 -7.89 -13.41
CA LYS A 398 -3.40 -7.67 -12.66
C LYS A 398 -3.70 -8.82 -11.71
N GLN A 399 -3.60 -10.05 -12.19
CA GLN A 399 -3.88 -11.25 -11.40
C GLN A 399 -2.95 -11.34 -10.17
N VAL A 400 -1.65 -11.06 -10.36
CA VAL A 400 -0.69 -11.04 -9.25
C VAL A 400 -0.96 -9.87 -8.28
N ALA A 401 -1.21 -8.67 -8.80
CA ALA A 401 -1.42 -7.49 -7.97
C ALA A 401 -2.70 -7.61 -7.11
N LEU A 402 -3.82 -7.95 -7.75
CA LEU A 402 -5.10 -8.12 -7.04
C LEU A 402 -5.09 -9.35 -6.13
N GLY A 403 -4.52 -10.45 -6.59
CA GLY A 403 -4.46 -11.69 -5.82
C GLY A 403 -3.55 -11.56 -4.59
N THR A 404 -2.37 -10.91 -4.70
CA THR A 404 -1.52 -10.65 -3.53
C THR A 404 -2.22 -9.73 -2.53
N ALA A 405 -2.98 -8.73 -3.01
CA ALA A 405 -3.78 -7.86 -2.15
C ALA A 405 -4.97 -8.60 -1.50
N GLU A 406 -5.56 -9.58 -2.19
CA GLU A 406 -6.58 -10.46 -1.60
C GLU A 406 -6.00 -11.30 -0.46
N LEU A 407 -4.79 -11.82 -0.66
CA LEU A 407 -4.09 -12.64 0.32
C LEU A 407 -3.44 -11.84 1.46
N ALA A 408 -3.44 -10.50 1.39
CA ALA A 408 -3.06 -9.65 2.53
C ALA A 408 -3.94 -9.92 3.77
N GLY A 409 -5.15 -10.42 3.58
CA GLY A 409 -6.04 -10.90 4.63
C GLY A 409 -5.49 -12.02 5.50
N SER A 410 -4.46 -12.74 5.05
CA SER A 410 -3.87 -13.89 5.77
C SER A 410 -3.00 -13.50 6.97
N TRP A 411 -2.61 -12.23 7.07
CA TRP A 411 -1.81 -11.71 8.18
C TRP A 411 -2.64 -11.47 9.43
N SER A 412 -2.11 -11.81 10.60
CA SER A 412 -2.81 -11.67 11.89
C SER A 412 -2.84 -10.21 12.38
N ILE A 413 -3.38 -9.30 11.58
CA ILE A 413 -3.48 -7.86 11.89
C ILE A 413 -4.93 -7.34 11.83
N HIS A 414 -5.89 -8.21 11.48
CA HIS A 414 -7.27 -7.80 11.22
C HIS A 414 -8.06 -7.74 12.53
N MET A 415 -7.84 -6.66 13.30
CA MET A 415 -8.52 -6.41 14.56
C MET A 415 -9.84 -5.67 14.29
N ARG A 416 -10.98 -6.38 14.37
CA ARG A 416 -12.31 -5.81 14.18
C ARG A 416 -13.01 -5.63 15.52
N ASP A 417 -13.58 -4.45 15.74
CA ASP A 417 -14.42 -4.19 16.92
C ASP A 417 -15.84 -4.71 16.67
N LYS A 418 -16.32 -5.58 17.55
CA LYS A 418 -17.66 -6.18 17.49
C LYS A 418 -18.79 -5.16 17.69
N LYS A 419 -18.50 -4.01 18.34
CA LYS A 419 -19.50 -2.96 18.59
C LYS A 419 -19.77 -2.10 17.38
N THR A 420 -18.71 -1.77 16.62
CA THR A 420 -18.79 -0.89 15.47
C THR A 420 -18.80 -1.65 14.14
N ASP A 421 -18.45 -2.94 14.17
CA ASP A 421 -18.23 -3.80 13.00
C ASP A 421 -17.14 -3.27 12.05
N ARG A 422 -16.14 -2.53 12.57
CA ARG A 422 -15.07 -1.86 11.84
C ARG A 422 -13.69 -2.24 12.38
N PRO A 423 -12.60 -1.93 11.66
CA PRO A 423 -11.26 -1.96 12.24
C PRO A 423 -11.21 -1.18 13.56
N VAL A 424 -10.56 -1.77 14.57
CA VAL A 424 -10.39 -1.14 15.90
C VAL A 424 -9.66 0.19 15.75
N SER A 425 -10.10 1.21 16.50
CA SER A 425 -9.55 2.57 16.41
C SER A 425 -8.99 3.05 17.76
N LEU A 426 -7.91 3.85 17.68
CA LEU A 426 -7.36 4.56 18.84
C LEU A 426 -8.28 5.64 19.41
N VAL A 427 -9.31 6.05 18.68
CA VAL A 427 -10.33 6.96 19.21
C VAL A 427 -11.14 6.26 20.28
N ASP A 428 -11.48 4.98 20.04
CA ASP A 428 -12.26 4.17 20.98
C ASP A 428 -11.40 3.48 22.04
N TYR A 429 -10.16 3.12 21.69
CA TYR A 429 -9.23 2.37 22.55
C TYR A 429 -7.82 3.00 22.53
N PRO A 430 -7.63 4.18 23.19
CA PRO A 430 -6.38 4.93 23.11
C PRO A 430 -5.17 4.25 23.75
N TYR A 431 -5.38 3.26 24.59
CA TYR A 431 -4.32 2.52 25.30
C TYR A 431 -4.04 1.13 24.71
N MET A 432 -4.79 0.67 23.69
CA MET A 432 -4.54 -0.64 23.11
C MET A 432 -3.20 -0.68 22.36
N THR A 433 -2.57 -1.86 22.31
CA THR A 433 -1.37 -2.12 21.51
C THR A 433 -1.11 -3.63 21.42
N ILE A 434 -0.46 -4.04 20.32
CA ILE A 434 -0.03 -5.44 20.14
C ILE A 434 1.34 -5.73 20.76
N LEU A 435 2.15 -4.70 21.06
CA LEU A 435 3.52 -4.86 21.56
C LEU A 435 3.63 -4.70 23.07
N ALA A 436 2.63 -4.11 23.72
CA ALA A 436 2.74 -3.69 25.09
C ALA A 436 2.47 -4.81 26.09
N ARG A 437 3.08 -4.63 27.26
CA ARG A 437 2.72 -5.36 28.47
C ARG A 437 1.33 -4.94 28.93
N GLY A 438 0.62 -5.79 29.66
CA GLY A 438 -0.72 -5.50 30.16
C GLY A 438 -0.85 -4.16 30.91
N SER A 439 0.21 -3.72 31.62
CA SER A 439 0.24 -2.42 32.32
C SER A 439 0.14 -1.22 31.37
N ASP A 440 0.67 -1.30 30.15
CA ASP A 440 0.68 -0.19 29.21
C ASP A 440 -0.70 0.04 28.57
N THR A 441 -1.58 -0.95 28.67
CA THR A 441 -2.94 -0.90 28.12
C THR A 441 -3.99 -0.42 29.12
N TYR A 442 -3.59 -0.04 30.34
CA TYR A 442 -4.51 0.48 31.34
C TYR A 442 -4.98 1.89 30.99
N ASN A 443 -6.29 2.04 30.78
CA ASN A 443 -6.93 3.33 30.54
C ASN A 443 -7.42 3.93 31.87
N PRO A 444 -6.79 5.00 32.39
CA PRO A 444 -7.16 5.60 33.68
C PRO A 444 -8.55 6.26 33.64
N SER A 445 -9.04 6.66 32.45
CA SER A 445 -10.36 7.28 32.34
C SER A 445 -11.51 6.28 32.50
N THR A 446 -11.29 5.03 32.11
CA THR A 446 -12.31 3.96 32.20
C THR A 446 -12.05 2.98 33.33
N GLY A 447 -10.84 3.00 33.92
CA GLY A 447 -10.40 2.04 34.93
C GLY A 447 -10.23 0.61 34.38
N LYS A 448 -10.06 0.43 33.07
CA LYS A 448 -9.99 -0.88 32.39
C LYS A 448 -8.72 -1.02 31.57
N LEU A 449 -8.32 -2.28 31.37
CA LEU A 449 -7.30 -2.62 30.39
C LEU A 449 -7.93 -2.66 28.99
N GLU A 450 -7.22 -2.11 28.00
CA GLU A 450 -7.55 -2.18 26.56
C GLU A 450 -6.64 -3.20 25.85
N ALA A 451 -6.17 -4.20 26.58
CA ALA A 451 -5.35 -5.28 26.06
C ALA A 451 -6.19 -6.23 25.19
N PHE A 452 -5.60 -6.72 24.13
CA PHE A 452 -6.17 -7.83 23.39
C PHE A 452 -6.15 -9.11 24.25
N PRO A 453 -7.20 -9.97 24.17
CA PRO A 453 -7.26 -11.22 24.90
C PRO A 453 -6.06 -12.13 24.55
N ALA A 454 -5.56 -12.84 25.56
CA ALA A 454 -4.56 -13.87 25.34
C ALA A 454 -5.13 -15.04 24.51
N CYS A 455 -4.27 -15.73 23.78
CA CYS A 455 -4.63 -16.94 23.04
C CYS A 455 -5.23 -17.99 23.96
N ALA A 456 -6.13 -18.81 23.40
CA ALA A 456 -6.81 -19.90 24.10
C ALA A 456 -5.84 -20.94 24.72
N GLY A 457 -4.62 -21.04 24.20
CA GLY A 457 -3.55 -21.90 24.70
C GLY A 457 -2.26 -21.73 23.92
N ASP A 458 -1.20 -22.29 24.46
CA ASP A 458 0.13 -22.21 23.85
C ASP A 458 0.13 -22.79 22.43
N GLY A 459 0.67 -22.02 21.48
CA GLY A 459 0.77 -22.41 20.07
C GLY A 459 -0.52 -22.27 19.26
N LEU A 460 -1.69 -22.06 19.89
CA LEU A 460 -2.96 -21.98 19.17
C LEU A 460 -3.12 -20.73 18.30
N CYS A 461 -2.28 -19.72 18.50
CA CYS A 461 -2.21 -18.53 17.67
C CYS A 461 -0.94 -18.48 16.78
N ASN A 462 -0.19 -19.57 16.68
CA ASN A 462 1.01 -19.54 15.84
C ASN A 462 0.63 -19.35 14.37
N THR A 463 1.31 -18.42 13.71
CA THR A 463 1.18 -18.17 12.28
C THR A 463 2.56 -18.18 11.64
N PRO A 464 2.70 -18.63 10.40
CA PRO A 464 3.97 -18.59 9.67
C PRO A 464 4.31 -17.16 9.19
N TYR A 465 3.44 -16.17 9.43
CA TYR A 465 3.56 -14.82 8.90
C TYR A 465 3.81 -13.81 10.02
N THR A 466 4.91 -13.07 9.90
CA THR A 466 5.25 -12.00 10.85
C THR A 466 5.05 -10.65 10.16
N PRO A 467 4.03 -9.86 10.53
CA PRO A 467 3.85 -8.51 10.01
C PRO A 467 4.87 -7.54 10.64
N ASP A 468 5.14 -6.44 9.95
CA ASP A 468 6.04 -5.40 10.43
C ASP A 468 5.76 -4.08 9.70
N SER A 469 5.52 -3.01 10.44
CA SER A 469 5.28 -1.67 9.87
C SER A 469 6.47 -1.16 9.05
N SER A 470 7.70 -1.57 9.40
CA SER A 470 8.92 -1.15 8.71
C SER A 470 9.10 -1.79 7.32
N HIS A 471 8.34 -2.85 7.01
CA HIS A 471 8.54 -3.62 5.78
C HIS A 471 7.22 -3.97 5.08
N GLN A 472 6.09 -3.43 5.52
CA GLN A 472 4.80 -3.72 4.91
C GLN A 472 4.70 -3.21 3.47
N PRO A 473 4.20 -4.02 2.53
CA PRO A 473 3.84 -3.55 1.20
C PRO A 473 2.63 -2.62 1.22
N GLY A 474 2.48 -1.79 0.19
CA GLY A 474 1.21 -1.10 -0.12
C GLY A 474 0.26 -2.06 -0.83
N PHE A 475 -0.45 -2.92 -0.07
CA PHE A 475 -1.23 -4.02 -0.65
C PHE A 475 -2.46 -3.58 -1.42
N ALA A 476 -3.31 -2.76 -0.82
CA ALA A 476 -4.71 -2.67 -1.21
C ALA A 476 -5.11 -1.35 -1.88
N TYR A 477 -4.25 -0.33 -1.87
CA TYR A 477 -4.58 0.98 -2.39
C TYR A 477 -4.89 0.97 -3.91
N LEU A 478 -3.93 0.53 -4.74
CA LEU A 478 -4.17 0.41 -6.19
C LEU A 478 -5.31 -0.57 -6.52
N PRO A 479 -5.39 -1.77 -5.90
CA PRO A 479 -6.54 -2.65 -6.08
C PRO A 479 -7.89 -1.98 -5.83
N TYR A 480 -8.04 -1.21 -4.75
CA TYR A 480 -9.27 -0.46 -4.50
C TYR A 480 -9.51 0.63 -5.54
N LEU A 481 -8.48 1.41 -5.90
CA LEU A 481 -8.60 2.47 -6.90
C LEU A 481 -9.21 1.99 -8.22
N VAL A 482 -8.78 0.81 -8.69
CA VAL A 482 -9.13 0.30 -10.03
C VAL A 482 -10.34 -0.65 -10.03
N THR A 483 -10.72 -1.22 -8.87
CA THR A 483 -11.86 -2.15 -8.79
C THR A 483 -13.07 -1.53 -8.10
N GLY A 484 -12.86 -0.71 -7.07
CA GLY A 484 -13.92 -0.25 -6.18
C GLY A 484 -14.51 -1.34 -5.29
N ASP A 485 -13.86 -2.51 -5.18
CA ASP A 485 -14.33 -3.61 -4.33
C ASP A 485 -14.17 -3.27 -2.85
N TYR A 486 -15.23 -3.45 -2.08
CA TYR A 486 -15.27 -3.12 -0.65
C TYR A 486 -14.20 -3.85 0.17
N TYR A 487 -13.87 -5.09 -0.21
CA TYR A 487 -12.81 -5.87 0.43
C TYR A 487 -11.46 -5.13 0.47
N TYR A 488 -11.03 -4.55 -0.66
CA TYR A 488 -9.73 -3.86 -0.71
C TYR A 488 -9.75 -2.54 0.07
N LEU A 489 -10.91 -1.88 0.18
CA LEU A 489 -11.04 -0.72 1.06
C LEU A 489 -10.84 -1.11 2.52
N GLU A 490 -11.52 -2.14 3.00
CA GLU A 490 -11.35 -2.63 4.37
C GLU A 490 -9.92 -3.11 4.63
N GLU A 491 -9.30 -3.78 3.64
CA GLU A 491 -7.93 -4.24 3.74
C GLU A 491 -6.96 -3.07 3.95
N LEU A 492 -7.13 -1.99 3.19
CA LEU A 492 -6.35 -0.75 3.37
C LEU A 492 -6.58 -0.12 4.74
N GLN A 493 -7.83 -0.10 5.20
CA GLN A 493 -8.19 0.44 6.53
C GLN A 493 -7.60 -0.41 7.67
N PHE A 494 -7.61 -1.74 7.57
CA PHE A 494 -6.98 -2.62 8.56
C PHE A 494 -5.48 -2.37 8.67
N TRP A 495 -4.75 -2.30 7.55
CA TRP A 495 -3.32 -2.03 7.56
C TRP A 495 -3.01 -0.62 8.08
N ALA A 496 -3.83 0.39 7.75
CA ALA A 496 -3.66 1.74 8.28
C ALA A 496 -3.86 1.78 9.80
N MET A 497 -4.89 1.11 10.32
CA MET A 497 -5.15 1.05 11.76
C MET A 497 -4.11 0.23 12.49
N TYR A 498 -3.68 -0.93 11.95
CA TYR A 498 -2.58 -1.74 12.49
C TYR A 498 -1.36 -0.87 12.81
N ASN A 499 -0.94 -0.03 11.87
CA ASN A 499 0.20 0.87 12.07
C ASN A 499 0.02 1.82 13.27
N THR A 500 -1.21 2.24 13.54
CA THR A 500 -1.46 3.19 14.63
C THR A 500 -1.34 2.56 16.01
N TYR A 501 -1.65 1.27 16.16
CA TYR A 501 -1.63 0.59 17.46
C TYR A 501 -0.47 -0.41 17.62
N GLU A 502 0.42 -0.53 16.65
CA GLU A 502 1.66 -1.31 16.79
C GLU A 502 2.59 -0.69 17.85
N GLY A 503 2.68 0.63 17.92
CA GLY A 503 3.55 1.34 18.85
C GLY A 503 3.04 1.35 20.31
N ASN A 504 3.94 1.71 21.26
CA ASN A 504 3.58 1.89 22.66
C ASN A 504 2.62 3.08 22.85
N PRO A 505 1.56 2.95 23.65
CA PRO A 505 0.55 4.01 23.85
C PRO A 505 1.13 5.36 24.29
N THR A 506 2.08 5.38 25.19
CA THR A 506 2.70 6.62 25.68
C THR A 506 3.48 7.34 24.58
N PHE A 507 4.30 6.62 23.83
CA PHE A 507 5.15 7.21 22.79
C PHE A 507 4.33 7.72 21.59
N ARG A 508 3.26 7.02 21.20
CA ARG A 508 2.35 7.50 20.15
C ARG A 508 1.37 8.58 20.64
N GLN A 509 1.45 9.01 21.90
CA GLN A 509 0.54 9.94 22.56
C GLN A 509 -0.93 9.48 22.52
N HIS A 510 -1.15 8.20 22.85
CA HIS A 510 -2.47 7.56 22.96
C HIS A 510 -3.30 7.70 21.65
N ALA A 511 -4.43 8.39 21.72
CA ALA A 511 -5.32 8.62 20.56
C ALA A 511 -4.74 9.51 19.46
N LYS A 512 -3.58 10.14 19.66
CA LYS A 512 -2.94 10.89 18.57
C LYS A 512 -2.38 9.98 17.48
N GLY A 513 -1.99 8.75 17.81
CA GLY A 513 -1.52 7.77 16.84
C GLY A 513 -0.22 8.16 16.15
N LEU A 514 0.75 8.73 16.89
CA LEU A 514 2.02 9.18 16.32
C LEU A 514 2.95 8.01 16.01
N PHE A 515 3.66 8.10 14.88
CA PHE A 515 4.63 7.09 14.41
C PHE A 515 6.08 7.39 14.80
N GLN A 516 6.31 8.43 15.53
CA GLN A 516 7.63 9.05 15.77
C GLN A 516 8.64 8.17 16.51
N GLU A 517 8.22 7.06 17.14
CA GLU A 517 9.11 6.17 17.89
C GLU A 517 9.78 5.11 17.01
N GLY A 518 9.12 4.66 15.95
CA GLY A 518 9.57 3.55 15.12
C GLY A 518 10.86 3.84 14.32
N GLN A 519 11.38 2.81 13.66
CA GLN A 519 12.42 3.01 12.64
C GLN A 519 11.93 4.01 11.58
N ILE A 520 12.85 4.80 11.01
CA ILE A 520 12.45 5.83 10.02
C ILE A 520 11.69 5.24 8.82
N ARG A 521 12.08 4.05 8.35
CA ARG A 521 11.33 3.36 7.29
C ARG A 521 9.95 2.88 7.76
N GLY A 522 9.79 2.50 9.03
CA GLY A 522 8.48 2.17 9.63
C GLY A 522 7.58 3.39 9.69
N GLN A 523 8.13 4.53 10.11
CA GLN A 523 7.44 5.82 10.07
C GLN A 523 7.02 6.17 8.63
N ALA A 524 7.89 5.94 7.63
CA ALA A 524 7.63 6.19 6.22
C ALA A 524 6.45 5.36 5.68
N TRP A 525 6.48 4.06 5.87
CA TRP A 525 5.44 3.17 5.32
C TRP A 525 4.11 3.28 6.07
N SER A 526 4.16 3.60 7.36
CA SER A 526 2.95 3.93 8.12
C SER A 526 2.32 5.23 7.63
N MET A 527 3.12 6.28 7.37
CA MET A 527 2.63 7.54 6.78
C MET A 527 2.04 7.34 5.38
N ARG A 528 2.70 6.53 4.50
CA ARG A 528 2.17 6.17 3.17
C ARG A 528 0.79 5.54 3.29
N THR A 529 0.67 4.46 4.07
CA THR A 529 -0.57 3.68 4.17
C THR A 529 -1.70 4.50 4.81
N LEU A 530 -1.37 5.32 5.83
CA LEU A 530 -2.33 6.22 6.45
C LEU A 530 -2.79 7.34 5.49
N ALA A 531 -1.87 7.93 4.72
CA ALA A 531 -2.22 8.96 3.74
C ALA A 531 -3.11 8.39 2.61
N GLU A 532 -2.79 7.21 2.09
CA GLU A 532 -3.59 6.51 1.09
C GLU A 532 -5.00 6.17 1.62
N ALA A 533 -5.10 5.63 2.84
CA ALA A 533 -6.38 5.34 3.48
C ALA A 533 -7.18 6.64 3.75
N ALA A 534 -6.55 7.68 4.29
CA ALA A 534 -7.18 8.98 4.51
C ALA A 534 -7.65 9.63 3.20
N TYR A 535 -6.92 9.44 2.08
CA TYR A 535 -7.29 9.99 0.78
C TYR A 535 -8.50 9.31 0.18
N ILE A 536 -8.54 7.95 0.18
CA ILE A 536 -9.48 7.21 -0.67
C ILE A 536 -10.71 6.65 0.07
N THR A 537 -10.66 6.54 1.40
CA THR A 537 -11.83 6.14 2.20
C THR A 537 -13.03 7.03 1.82
N PRO A 538 -14.21 6.46 1.58
CA PRO A 538 -15.41 7.21 1.17
C PRO A 538 -15.75 8.35 2.14
N ASP A 539 -16.30 9.44 1.60
CA ASP A 539 -16.65 10.61 2.42
C ASP A 539 -17.74 10.30 3.45
N SER A 540 -18.56 9.26 3.21
CA SER A 540 -19.60 8.79 4.13
C SER A 540 -19.11 7.77 5.16
N ASP A 541 -17.86 7.33 5.10
CA ASP A 541 -17.30 6.35 6.03
C ASP A 541 -16.87 7.05 7.32
N GLU A 542 -17.29 6.53 8.47
CA GLU A 542 -16.96 7.10 9.78
C GLU A 542 -15.44 7.07 10.08
N LEU A 543 -14.70 6.11 9.53
CA LEU A 543 -13.25 6.07 9.67
C LEU A 543 -12.54 7.20 8.93
N LYS A 544 -13.18 7.82 7.93
CA LYS A 544 -12.59 8.91 7.14
C LYS A 544 -12.03 10.03 8.01
N SER A 545 -12.85 10.54 8.92
CA SER A 545 -12.45 11.65 9.81
C SER A 545 -11.34 11.25 10.76
N GLN A 546 -11.33 10.02 11.24
CA GLN A 546 -10.31 9.49 12.14
C GLN A 546 -8.97 9.34 11.43
N LEU A 547 -8.95 8.74 10.22
CA LEU A 547 -7.76 8.58 9.39
C LEU A 547 -7.13 9.93 9.04
N VAL A 548 -7.94 10.91 8.65
CA VAL A 548 -7.48 12.29 8.38
C VAL A 548 -6.90 12.93 9.65
N THR A 549 -7.53 12.71 10.81
CA THR A 549 -7.05 13.24 12.10
C THR A 549 -5.70 12.62 12.48
N PHE A 550 -5.53 11.31 12.37
CA PHE A 550 -4.25 10.66 12.66
C PHE A 550 -3.14 11.13 11.72
N LEU A 551 -3.45 11.27 10.42
CA LEU A 551 -2.49 11.81 9.46
C LEU A 551 -2.07 13.25 9.82
N ASN A 552 -3.04 14.11 10.11
CA ASN A 552 -2.77 15.50 10.50
C ASN A 552 -1.96 15.59 11.80
N ASN A 553 -2.27 14.77 12.81
CA ASN A 553 -1.51 14.71 14.05
C ASN A 553 -0.03 14.37 13.82
N ASN A 554 0.24 13.42 12.92
CA ASN A 554 1.60 13.07 12.54
C ASN A 554 2.30 14.20 11.79
N LEU A 555 1.65 14.77 10.77
CA LEU A 555 2.21 15.89 9.99
C LEU A 555 2.49 17.11 10.87
N ASP A 556 1.58 17.43 11.80
CA ASP A 556 1.76 18.53 12.78
C ASP A 556 2.95 18.23 13.71
N TRP A 557 3.04 16.99 14.26
CA TRP A 557 4.14 16.63 15.14
C TRP A 557 5.52 16.79 14.46
N TYR A 558 5.68 16.28 13.23
CA TYR A 558 6.96 16.44 12.50
C TYR A 558 7.24 17.90 12.14
N THR A 559 6.22 18.65 11.75
CA THR A 559 6.37 20.08 11.42
C THR A 559 6.76 20.89 12.66
N ASP A 560 6.10 20.67 13.79
CA ASP A 560 6.42 21.35 15.04
C ASP A 560 7.78 20.94 15.61
N THR A 561 8.17 19.68 15.42
CA THR A 561 9.47 19.18 15.89
C THR A 561 10.63 19.70 15.06
N TYR A 562 10.50 19.74 13.75
CA TYR A 562 11.63 19.98 12.85
C TYR A 562 11.60 21.27 12.05
N VAL A 563 10.42 21.72 11.63
CA VAL A 563 10.29 22.92 10.79
C VAL A 563 10.17 24.17 11.65
N ASN A 564 9.33 24.12 12.68
CA ASN A 564 9.02 25.26 13.55
C ASN A 564 9.97 25.39 14.74
N ASN A 565 10.78 24.38 15.05
CA ASN A 565 11.62 24.34 16.23
C ASN A 565 13.11 24.42 15.86
N THR A 566 13.74 25.55 16.19
CA THR A 566 15.17 25.78 15.90
C THR A 566 16.13 24.95 16.76
N LYS A 567 15.66 24.34 17.86
CA LYS A 567 16.48 23.52 18.75
C LYS A 567 16.58 22.08 18.31
N THR A 568 15.51 21.52 17.75
CA THR A 568 15.43 20.12 17.29
C THR A 568 15.49 20.01 15.77
N GLY A 569 15.13 21.07 15.05
CA GLY A 569 15.35 21.20 13.62
C GLY A 569 16.84 21.30 13.29
N ASN A 570 17.23 20.84 12.11
CA ASN A 570 18.60 20.91 11.64
C ASN A 570 18.67 21.44 10.20
N ALA A 571 19.85 21.95 9.81
CA ALA A 571 20.06 22.54 8.50
C ALA A 571 20.02 21.52 7.36
N LEU A 572 20.28 20.26 7.67
CA LEU A 572 20.35 19.17 6.69
C LEU A 572 18.97 18.70 6.22
N GLY A 573 17.92 18.86 7.02
CA GLY A 573 16.59 18.32 6.70
C GLY A 573 16.46 16.82 6.98
N VAL A 574 17.23 16.29 7.94
CA VAL A 574 17.26 14.86 8.30
C VAL A 574 16.49 14.60 9.59
N LEU A 575 15.78 13.46 9.65
CA LEU A 575 15.12 13.01 10.87
C LEU A 575 16.11 12.46 11.89
N THR A 576 15.88 12.77 13.16
CA THR A 576 16.74 12.39 14.29
C THR A 576 15.98 11.70 15.43
N ASN A 577 14.67 11.48 15.25
CA ASN A 577 13.78 10.82 16.22
C ASN A 577 13.75 9.30 16.08
N GLY A 578 13.17 8.65 17.03
CA GLY A 578 12.99 7.20 17.04
C GLY A 578 14.33 6.46 16.96
N TYR A 579 14.39 5.47 16.08
CA TYR A 579 15.61 4.70 15.81
C TYR A 579 16.42 5.25 14.62
N ALA A 580 16.50 6.58 14.43
CA ALA A 580 17.26 7.20 13.36
C ALA A 580 18.75 6.85 13.45
N TYR A 581 19.33 7.00 14.64
CA TYR A 581 20.76 6.74 14.90
C TYR A 581 21.02 5.27 15.24
N SER A 582 20.82 4.37 14.27
CA SER A 582 20.98 2.92 14.47
C SER A 582 22.38 2.41 14.13
N TYR A 583 23.28 3.26 13.63
CA TYR A 583 24.58 2.88 13.09
C TYR A 583 25.74 3.56 13.84
N LEU A 584 26.92 2.94 13.79
CA LEU A 584 28.18 3.46 14.34
C LEU A 584 28.04 3.98 15.78
N ASN A 585 27.53 3.14 16.67
CA ASN A 585 27.32 3.47 18.09
C ASN A 585 26.43 4.71 18.31
N GLY A 586 25.46 4.92 17.47
CA GLY A 586 24.50 6.02 17.60
C GLY A 586 24.96 7.34 16.99
N THR A 587 25.94 7.36 16.12
CA THR A 587 26.43 8.59 15.45
C THR A 587 26.02 8.70 14.00
N ALA A 588 25.49 7.62 13.39
CA ALA A 588 25.16 7.55 11.97
C ALA A 588 23.73 7.09 11.71
N ILE A 589 23.19 7.53 10.60
CA ILE A 589 21.88 7.12 10.07
C ILE A 589 22.02 6.30 8.80
N ALA A 590 20.90 5.69 8.38
CA ALA A 590 20.72 5.12 7.06
C ALA A 590 20.02 6.14 6.14
N PRO A 591 20.68 6.83 5.20
CA PRO A 591 20.07 7.82 4.34
C PRO A 591 18.89 7.30 3.54
N TRP A 592 18.94 6.03 3.11
CA TRP A 592 17.87 5.39 2.36
C TRP A 592 16.55 5.25 3.15
N GLN A 593 16.59 5.12 4.50
CA GLN A 593 15.38 5.14 5.31
C GLN A 593 14.75 6.54 5.34
N ASP A 594 15.59 7.57 5.42
CA ASP A 594 15.17 8.96 5.39
C ASP A 594 14.61 9.36 4.00
N ASP A 595 15.16 8.76 2.93
CA ASP A 595 14.62 8.89 1.56
C ASP A 595 13.22 8.28 1.45
N PHE A 596 12.97 7.11 2.04
CA PHE A 596 11.62 6.52 2.09
C PHE A 596 10.63 7.44 2.80
N PHE A 597 11.03 8.05 3.91
CA PHE A 597 10.16 9.01 4.59
C PHE A 597 9.91 10.26 3.73
N THR A 598 10.93 10.79 3.09
CA THR A 598 10.78 11.93 2.16
C THR A 598 9.81 11.59 1.02
N ALA A 599 9.92 10.40 0.44
CA ALA A 599 9.02 9.91 -0.61
C ALA A 599 7.58 9.76 -0.10
N ALA A 600 7.37 9.22 1.11
CA ALA A 600 6.04 9.09 1.71
C ALA A 600 5.37 10.44 1.97
N ILE A 601 6.12 11.45 2.46
CA ILE A 601 5.61 12.81 2.65
C ILE A 601 5.35 13.48 1.30
N GLY A 602 6.21 13.25 0.29
CA GLY A 602 5.99 13.71 -1.08
C GLY A 602 4.68 13.17 -1.65
N HIS A 603 4.44 11.87 -1.49
CA HIS A 603 3.18 11.24 -1.89
C HIS A 603 1.97 11.81 -1.14
N ALA A 604 2.07 12.02 0.18
CA ALA A 604 0.99 12.65 0.95
C ALA A 604 0.68 14.09 0.46
N ALA A 605 1.71 14.87 0.13
CA ALA A 605 1.53 16.21 -0.46
C ALA A 605 0.86 16.13 -1.85
N GLU A 606 1.25 15.17 -2.68
CA GLU A 606 0.69 14.90 -3.99
C GLU A 606 -0.79 14.50 -3.93
N LEU A 607 -1.19 13.73 -2.91
CA LEU A 607 -2.57 13.38 -2.60
C LEU A 607 -3.41 14.59 -2.14
N GLY A 608 -2.81 15.77 -1.98
CA GLY A 608 -3.50 17.01 -1.62
C GLY A 608 -3.55 17.33 -0.13
N PHE A 609 -2.79 16.63 0.72
CA PHE A 609 -2.68 16.97 2.14
C PHE A 609 -1.73 18.16 2.33
N THR A 610 -2.29 19.36 2.38
CA THR A 610 -1.52 20.64 2.39
C THR A 610 -0.56 20.75 3.56
N LYS A 611 -0.86 20.14 4.72
CA LYS A 611 0.04 20.09 5.88
C LYS A 611 1.36 19.35 5.61
N ALA A 612 1.40 18.48 4.59
CA ALA A 612 2.64 17.82 4.18
C ALA A 612 3.64 18.75 3.49
N GLY A 613 3.17 19.86 2.90
CA GLY A 613 4.01 20.79 2.12
C GLY A 613 5.19 21.37 2.88
N PRO A 614 5.01 22.02 4.05
CA PRO A 614 6.12 22.56 4.85
C PRO A 614 7.14 21.50 5.25
N LEU A 615 6.67 20.32 5.66
CA LEU A 615 7.54 19.20 6.01
C LEU A 615 8.32 18.69 4.81
N LEU A 616 7.67 18.56 3.65
CA LEU A 616 8.33 18.14 2.40
C LEU A 616 9.41 19.15 1.98
N ALA A 617 9.12 20.45 2.06
CA ALA A 617 10.10 21.50 1.74
C ALA A 617 11.34 21.42 2.66
N TRP A 618 11.15 21.10 3.93
CA TRP A 618 12.24 20.87 4.86
C TRP A 618 13.00 19.57 4.56
N LYS A 619 12.30 18.47 4.33
CA LYS A 619 12.88 17.16 4.00
C LYS A 619 13.67 17.17 2.69
N ALA A 620 13.23 17.91 1.70
CA ALA A 620 13.89 18.06 0.40
C ALA A 620 15.34 18.53 0.50
N LYS A 621 15.72 19.24 1.57
CA LYS A 621 17.08 19.71 1.80
C LYS A 621 18.10 18.56 1.82
N PHE A 622 17.77 17.43 2.43
CA PHE A 622 18.74 16.35 2.62
C PHE A 622 19.14 15.67 1.30
N PRO A 623 18.23 15.16 0.47
CA PRO A 623 18.62 14.59 -0.82
C PRO A 623 19.25 15.63 -1.77
N ILE A 624 18.81 16.89 -1.75
CA ILE A 624 19.41 17.95 -2.57
C ILE A 624 20.86 18.19 -2.14
N GLN A 625 21.14 18.38 -0.84
CA GLN A 625 22.45 18.68 -0.33
C GLN A 625 23.44 17.51 -0.54
N ARG A 626 22.99 16.26 -0.41
CA ARG A 626 23.81 15.08 -0.72
C ARG A 626 24.28 15.09 -2.18
N MET A 627 23.48 15.62 -3.10
CA MET A 627 23.83 15.69 -4.52
C MET A 627 24.65 16.92 -4.91
N SER A 628 24.50 18.06 -4.22
CA SER A 628 24.97 19.33 -4.75
C SER A 628 25.72 20.23 -3.77
N ALA A 629 25.84 19.86 -2.48
CA ALA A 629 26.54 20.70 -1.51
C ALA A 629 28.05 20.75 -1.75
N ALA A 630 28.63 21.94 -1.63
CA ALA A 630 30.08 22.11 -1.69
C ALA A 630 30.77 21.29 -0.57
N GLY A 631 31.88 20.62 -0.90
CA GLY A 631 32.62 19.78 0.03
C GLY A 631 32.02 18.39 0.30
N ALA A 632 30.92 18.04 -0.38
CA ALA A 632 30.41 16.66 -0.46
C ALA A 632 30.61 16.12 -1.89
N CYS A 633 30.48 14.81 -2.05
CA CYS A 633 30.58 14.18 -3.37
C CYS A 633 29.30 13.42 -3.71
N TRP A 634 28.69 13.79 -4.82
CA TRP A 634 27.43 13.20 -5.31
C TRP A 634 27.54 11.69 -5.65
N ILE A 635 28.75 11.21 -5.93
CA ILE A 635 29.00 9.76 -6.15
C ILE A 635 28.59 8.96 -4.92
N ASP A 636 28.77 9.52 -3.73
CA ASP A 636 28.42 8.86 -2.46
C ASP A 636 27.12 9.36 -1.83
N ALA A 637 26.31 10.08 -2.57
CA ALA A 637 25.03 10.62 -2.06
C ALA A 637 24.05 9.54 -1.60
N ALA A 638 24.17 8.32 -2.10
CA ALA A 638 23.35 7.16 -1.74
C ALA A 638 24.12 6.13 -0.90
N ALA A 639 25.06 6.57 -0.05
CA ALA A 639 25.79 5.70 0.85
C ALA A 639 24.87 4.89 1.78
N TYR A 640 25.34 3.72 2.24
CA TYR A 640 24.61 2.86 3.17
C TYR A 640 24.31 3.55 4.51
N SER A 641 25.32 4.23 5.05
CA SER A 641 25.21 5.00 6.29
C SER A 641 26.00 6.31 6.18
N MET A 642 25.57 7.33 6.95
CA MET A 642 26.25 8.62 7.05
C MET A 642 26.34 9.06 8.50
N THR A 643 27.54 9.49 8.93
CA THR A 643 27.82 10.00 10.27
C THR A 643 27.30 11.42 10.39
N LEU A 644 26.34 11.67 11.28
CA LEU A 644 25.69 12.97 11.45
C LEU A 644 26.22 13.79 12.61
N HIS A 645 26.94 13.18 13.55
CA HIS A 645 27.55 13.86 14.71
C HIS A 645 28.75 13.10 15.26
N GLY A 646 29.60 13.81 15.99
CA GLY A 646 30.87 13.25 16.47
C GLY A 646 30.74 12.25 17.61
N ASP A 647 29.71 12.40 18.44
CA ASP A 647 29.32 11.45 19.48
C ASP A 647 27.81 11.49 19.69
N TYR A 648 27.26 10.54 20.44
CA TYR A 648 25.83 10.34 20.63
C TYR A 648 25.09 11.58 21.15
N TYR A 649 25.73 12.47 21.90
CA TYR A 649 25.15 13.65 22.49
C TYR A 649 25.46 14.95 21.75
N ALA A 650 26.36 14.90 20.77
CA ALA A 650 26.74 16.07 19.99
C ALA A 650 25.59 16.53 19.07
N PRO A 651 25.50 17.81 18.76
CA PRO A 651 24.57 18.29 17.73
C PRO A 651 24.85 17.65 16.36
N VAL A 652 23.81 17.57 15.53
CA VAL A 652 23.95 17.23 14.11
C VAL A 652 24.88 18.25 13.43
N TYR A 653 25.77 17.79 12.58
CA TYR A 653 26.63 18.67 11.76
C TYR A 653 25.80 19.67 10.97
N GLY A 654 26.33 20.88 10.84
CA GLY A 654 25.61 21.97 10.19
C GLY A 654 25.61 21.89 8.67
N THR A 655 26.54 21.14 8.08
CA THR A 655 26.77 21.08 6.63
C THR A 655 27.00 19.65 6.13
N MET A 656 26.67 19.40 4.88
CA MET A 656 27.00 18.12 4.23
C MET A 656 28.49 17.89 4.05
N ALA A 657 29.31 18.94 4.00
CA ALA A 657 30.77 18.80 3.99
C ALA A 657 31.31 18.17 5.28
N GLU A 658 30.79 18.58 6.44
CA GLU A 658 31.12 17.98 7.74
C GLU A 658 30.67 16.52 7.80
N VAL A 659 29.43 16.23 7.38
CA VAL A 659 28.89 14.85 7.29
C VAL A 659 29.77 13.99 6.40
N TYR A 660 30.11 14.45 5.21
CA TYR A 660 30.96 13.72 4.26
C TYR A 660 32.34 13.43 4.85
N LYS A 661 32.96 14.44 5.44
CA LYS A 661 34.27 14.30 6.10
C LYS A 661 34.23 13.31 7.27
N ALA A 662 33.19 13.34 8.08
CA ALA A 662 33.02 12.47 9.23
C ALA A 662 32.67 11.02 8.84
N THR A 663 32.01 10.84 7.70
CA THR A 663 31.60 9.51 7.20
C THR A 663 32.81 8.72 6.67
N HIS A 664 33.80 9.42 6.11
CA HIS A 664 34.92 8.80 5.39
C HIS A 664 36.29 9.05 6.06
N GLY A 665 37.23 8.14 5.81
CA GLY A 665 38.62 8.30 6.22
C GLY A 665 39.37 9.35 5.38
N ALA A 666 40.55 9.72 5.81
CA ALA A 666 41.40 10.75 5.19
C ALA A 666 41.68 10.48 3.70
N ASP A 667 42.00 9.23 3.36
CA ASP A 667 42.34 8.83 1.98
C ASP A 667 41.18 9.03 1.03
N PHE A 668 39.97 8.65 1.44
CA PHE A 668 38.74 8.87 0.64
C PHE A 668 38.43 10.37 0.49
N ASN A 669 38.56 11.13 1.58
CA ASN A 669 38.29 12.56 1.58
C ASN A 669 39.27 13.37 0.72
N ALA A 670 40.47 12.82 0.43
CA ALA A 670 41.46 13.44 -0.45
C ALA A 670 41.16 13.22 -1.94
N LEU A 671 40.26 12.31 -2.29
CA LEU A 671 39.92 11.99 -3.68
C LEU A 671 39.05 13.10 -4.29
N LYS A 672 39.36 13.47 -5.53
CA LYS A 672 38.54 14.41 -6.29
C LYS A 672 37.23 13.72 -6.69
N CYS A 673 36.11 14.34 -6.35
CA CYS A 673 34.79 13.81 -6.65
C CYS A 673 34.63 13.46 -8.14
N ALA A 674 34.11 12.26 -8.40
CA ALA A 674 33.85 11.69 -9.74
C ALA A 674 35.11 11.57 -10.62
N SER A 675 36.32 11.56 -10.04
CA SER A 675 37.57 11.32 -10.75
C SER A 675 37.82 9.84 -11.05
N GLN A 676 38.77 9.57 -11.93
CA GLN A 676 39.23 8.20 -12.17
C GLN A 676 39.85 7.56 -10.92
N ASP A 677 40.55 8.35 -10.08
CA ASP A 677 41.14 7.86 -8.82
C ASP A 677 40.06 7.44 -7.83
N MET A 678 38.98 8.21 -7.71
CA MET A 678 37.85 7.82 -6.88
C MET A 678 37.16 6.55 -7.42
N ALA A 679 36.97 6.45 -8.72
CA ALA A 679 36.39 5.26 -9.37
C ALA A 679 37.28 4.02 -9.11
N ASN A 680 38.61 4.14 -9.25
CA ASN A 680 39.54 3.08 -8.97
C ASN A 680 39.52 2.66 -7.50
N TYR A 681 39.46 3.62 -6.57
CA TYR A 681 39.39 3.37 -5.13
C TYR A 681 38.12 2.60 -4.75
N LEU A 682 36.96 3.03 -5.29
CA LEU A 682 35.64 2.42 -5.06
C LEU A 682 35.42 1.13 -5.87
N LYS A 683 36.27 0.82 -6.85
CA LYS A 683 36.07 -0.25 -7.85
C LYS A 683 34.79 -0.09 -8.64
N LEU A 684 34.46 1.15 -9.03
CA LEU A 684 33.29 1.56 -9.80
C LEU A 684 33.72 2.15 -11.13
N LYS A 685 32.75 2.40 -12.01
CA LYS A 685 32.96 3.20 -13.23
C LYS A 685 33.02 4.68 -12.89
N VAL A 686 33.70 5.48 -13.70
CA VAL A 686 33.68 6.95 -13.53
C VAL A 686 32.23 7.44 -13.66
N GLY A 687 31.79 8.21 -12.67
CA GLY A 687 30.41 8.72 -12.60
C GLY A 687 29.34 7.70 -12.15
N GLU A 688 29.74 6.53 -11.69
CA GLU A 688 28.86 5.56 -11.03
C GLU A 688 28.72 5.91 -9.55
N MET A 689 27.48 5.91 -9.04
CA MET A 689 27.20 6.13 -7.63
C MET A 689 27.45 4.87 -6.81
N THR A 690 27.85 5.04 -5.56
CA THR A 690 27.94 3.93 -4.58
C THR A 690 26.56 3.33 -4.31
N GLY A 691 26.54 2.11 -3.77
CA GLY A 691 25.31 1.49 -3.28
C GLY A 691 24.48 0.72 -4.33
N TYR A 692 25.15 -0.02 -5.22
CA TYR A 692 24.49 -0.88 -6.22
C TYR A 692 23.70 -0.08 -7.26
N SER A 693 24.38 0.78 -8.00
CA SER A 693 23.79 1.74 -8.95
C SER A 693 23.05 1.10 -10.12
N ASP A 694 23.36 -0.13 -10.47
CA ASP A 694 22.72 -0.94 -11.51
C ASP A 694 21.48 -1.72 -11.02
N SER A 695 21.26 -1.77 -9.70
CA SER A 695 20.14 -2.50 -9.10
C SER A 695 18.89 -1.62 -8.99
N THR A 696 17.73 -2.15 -9.40
CA THR A 696 16.42 -1.52 -9.20
C THR A 696 16.03 -1.35 -7.72
N MET A 697 16.76 -2.02 -6.82
CA MET A 697 16.57 -1.99 -5.36
C MET A 697 17.82 -1.47 -4.64
N GLY A 698 18.82 -0.97 -5.38
CA GLY A 698 20.02 -0.34 -4.82
C GLY A 698 19.70 1.00 -4.13
N TYR A 699 20.64 1.52 -3.35
CA TYR A 699 20.43 2.77 -2.62
C TYR A 699 20.20 3.99 -3.52
N PRO A 700 20.84 4.12 -4.71
CA PRO A 700 20.44 5.15 -5.67
C PRO A 700 18.99 5.03 -6.14
N SER A 701 18.47 3.81 -6.30
CA SER A 701 17.06 3.60 -6.64
C SER A 701 16.15 4.02 -5.49
N ASN A 702 16.50 3.69 -4.24
CA ASN A 702 15.74 4.12 -3.05
C ASN A 702 15.72 5.65 -2.90
N MET A 703 16.80 6.33 -3.28
CA MET A 703 16.91 7.79 -3.26
C MET A 703 16.06 8.47 -4.35
N GLN A 704 15.83 7.81 -5.49
CA GLN A 704 15.19 8.42 -6.66
C GLN A 704 13.82 9.06 -6.36
N PRO A 705 12.85 8.40 -5.67
CA PRO A 705 11.57 9.01 -5.33
C PRO A 705 11.71 10.26 -4.46
N ALA A 706 12.58 10.21 -3.44
CA ALA A 706 12.83 11.36 -2.57
C ALA A 706 13.36 12.56 -3.35
N LEU A 707 14.30 12.30 -4.25
CA LEU A 707 14.91 13.35 -5.08
C LEU A 707 13.93 13.87 -6.15
N ALA A 708 13.04 13.03 -6.67
CA ALA A 708 11.97 13.46 -7.58
C ALA A 708 11.04 14.47 -6.90
N TYR A 709 10.51 14.15 -5.71
CA TYR A 709 9.69 15.09 -4.94
C TYR A 709 10.48 16.32 -4.49
N ALA A 710 11.77 16.14 -4.15
CA ALA A 710 12.63 17.28 -3.81
C ALA A 710 12.88 18.22 -5.01
N ALA A 711 12.93 17.69 -6.23
CA ALA A 711 13.03 18.50 -7.45
C ALA A 711 11.79 19.37 -7.68
N ASP A 712 10.61 18.85 -7.33
CA ASP A 712 9.34 19.58 -7.47
C ASP A 712 9.24 20.79 -6.51
N VAL A 713 9.78 20.67 -5.28
CA VAL A 713 9.63 21.72 -4.24
C VAL A 713 10.91 22.51 -3.96
N GLY A 714 12.08 22.02 -4.37
CA GLY A 714 13.40 22.60 -4.06
C GLY A 714 13.89 23.67 -5.04
N GLY A 715 13.03 24.16 -5.94
CA GLY A 715 13.37 25.20 -6.90
C GLY A 715 14.54 24.81 -7.83
N SER A 716 15.43 25.76 -8.12
CA SER A 716 16.60 25.52 -9.00
C SER A 716 17.57 24.50 -8.44
N ALA A 717 17.81 24.50 -7.12
CA ALA A 717 18.71 23.54 -6.47
C ALA A 717 18.19 22.10 -6.57
N GLY A 718 16.88 21.91 -6.38
CA GLY A 718 16.25 20.60 -6.55
C GLY A 718 16.37 20.08 -7.98
N LYS A 719 16.10 20.93 -8.97
CA LYS A 719 16.24 20.60 -10.40
C LYS A 719 17.69 20.28 -10.78
N GLN A 720 18.65 21.02 -10.27
CA GLN A 720 20.07 20.76 -10.49
C GLN A 720 20.49 19.41 -9.89
N ALA A 721 20.06 19.14 -8.65
CA ALA A 721 20.33 17.87 -7.98
C ALA A 721 19.74 16.69 -8.76
N TRP A 722 18.50 16.80 -9.25
CA TRP A 722 17.86 15.81 -10.12
C TRP A 722 18.64 15.62 -11.44
N THR A 723 19.03 16.71 -12.11
CA THR A 723 19.81 16.63 -13.36
C THR A 723 21.13 15.91 -13.13
N GLN A 724 21.85 16.25 -12.05
CA GLN A 724 23.11 15.58 -11.67
C GLN A 724 22.89 14.07 -11.40
N PHE A 725 21.83 13.74 -10.67
CA PHE A 725 21.47 12.34 -10.39
C PHE A 725 21.17 11.55 -11.67
N MET A 726 20.43 12.15 -12.61
CA MET A 726 20.10 11.52 -13.88
C MET A 726 21.29 11.44 -14.85
N ALA A 727 22.36 12.20 -14.62
CA ALA A 727 23.60 12.14 -15.38
C ALA A 727 24.57 11.04 -14.94
N ARG A 728 24.27 10.28 -13.86
CA ARG A 728 25.11 9.17 -13.40
C ARG A 728 25.35 8.14 -14.51
N SER A 729 26.56 7.58 -14.57
CA SER A 729 26.99 6.73 -15.70
C SER A 729 26.35 5.32 -15.68
N VAL A 730 25.93 4.85 -14.49
CA VAL A 730 25.24 3.56 -14.33
C VAL A 730 23.86 3.79 -13.74
N LYS A 731 22.85 3.21 -14.37
CA LYS A 731 21.45 3.27 -13.96
C LYS A 731 20.81 1.90 -14.13
N PRO A 732 19.86 1.51 -13.25
CA PRO A 732 19.16 0.26 -13.39
C PRO A 732 18.16 0.31 -14.57
N ASN A 733 17.83 -0.85 -15.10
CA ASN A 733 16.66 -1.01 -15.97
C ASN A 733 15.44 -1.27 -15.09
N TYR A 734 14.61 -0.26 -14.89
CA TYR A 734 13.41 -0.37 -14.06
C TYR A 734 12.26 -1.16 -14.68
N ALA A 735 12.35 -1.60 -15.94
CA ALA A 735 11.25 -2.30 -16.61
C ALA A 735 10.78 -3.56 -15.86
N ALA A 736 11.71 -4.28 -15.18
CA ALA A 736 11.37 -5.49 -14.43
C ALA A 736 10.93 -5.22 -12.97
N ALA A 737 11.26 -4.05 -12.40
CA ALA A 737 10.92 -3.69 -11.03
C ALA A 737 10.83 -2.15 -10.88
N PRO A 738 9.71 -1.54 -11.32
CA PRO A 738 9.56 -0.09 -11.48
C PRO A 738 9.16 0.66 -10.21
N GLN A 739 9.11 0.03 -9.04
CA GLN A 739 8.57 0.64 -7.80
C GLN A 739 9.30 1.90 -7.34
N PHE A 740 10.53 2.12 -7.77
CA PHE A 740 11.31 3.33 -7.49
C PHE A 740 11.48 4.26 -8.70
N ALA A 741 10.91 3.93 -9.85
CA ALA A 741 11.03 4.72 -11.07
C ALA A 741 10.11 5.96 -11.06
N ILE A 742 10.11 6.71 -9.96
CA ILE A 742 9.36 7.96 -9.81
C ILE A 742 10.21 9.11 -10.34
N ILE A 743 9.59 10.01 -11.10
CA ILE A 743 10.21 11.20 -11.71
C ILE A 743 9.48 12.48 -11.26
N PRO A 744 10.12 13.67 -11.31
CA PRO A 744 9.45 14.94 -11.04
C PRO A 744 8.21 15.18 -11.92
N ARG A 745 7.25 15.96 -11.42
CA ARG A 745 6.06 16.39 -12.16
C ARG A 745 6.28 17.65 -12.99
#